data_4e1888c2e5ba7537c1341ec6be3d2703
#
_entry.id   4e1888c2e5ba7537c1341ec6be3d2703
#
_cell.length_a   1.000
_cell.length_b   1.000
_cell.length_c   1.000
_cell.angle_alpha   90.00
_cell.angle_beta   90.00
_cell.angle_gamma   90.00
#
_symmetry.space_group_name_H-M   'P 1'
#
loop_
_entity.id
_entity.type
_entity.pdbx_description
1 polymer ?
#
loop_
_entity_poly.entity_id
_entity_poly.type
_entity_poly.pdbx_seq_one_letter_code
_entity_poly.pdbx_strand_id
1 'polypeptide(L)'
;MNLTKLVLRRPVSTALVILGIVVFGAVSIFNFDMELMPDIQLPMMLVNTVYPGANPDSMDKLVTKKIEDSGAALSGVDSVMSYSYDNYSMVALTYDYDTDMNDAYTDLSAALDLLDLPEDAQEPRIIQMDVAAMDTVLISATNDGSSDMLAYINDTLVPELESVPNVARVQVTGGRENYIRVQLNEDKLNQYGLNIAAISASIGAADYNVPAGKISGGNQDISVNTSADFLSLDDIRNTTLTTAQGSQIKLDDVADINMASKDPESISRYNGEDNVTVGVAKNQNASTVKVARAIRNKLKKLEKTDPGVKFDISYDAGESIVDSLKSVGETLIIGVILAMLVLFIFFGDWKASLIVGSSMPLSIFATMVLMFVLGFNLNVITTGALVIAIGMIVDSSIVVIESCFRARSHTADIREAAVQGAGTVMMSITASTITTCVVYLPLCMIKGLAGQMFSQLGLIIVFAMISSLISALCVVPLLYVTVNPEEKESSKVNHGLDKTRNFYDRLLRKLLYRKKTTLIVSVLLLVLSGYLASTLEFELIPTTYDGSIKITTTFRSGTKLSSMGDTMKELESMVAEDKNFENYSLSIQQNQAVLTAYAIDHCKRSSQKAVEEYTKQLASMTGVDIFVEATGGGSEMTSTYSTDLVSVVLEGKDLTNLGKGAAQVEEMIREVPGVIHISSDAADTQTSAHIIVDPLKASYAGLAPAQIAGELYQTLTGVTAGSMEQDGEEYDIILNYPDGAYENENQLMSKVFTNQMGKQVVLSSIARIEYTQQPQMIQKNNGNYQETISATVTSDQKSRASKRIREKAAKIKYPEGVKVSSSFIDDMRGDNLRSIFLSILAGIFLVFLVMAMQFESPRFSLMVMTCIPFSLIGSFFMLFITRSSMNMVSMMGFLMLMGIVVNNGILLVDTINQERQNMPLEDALVEAGKIRLRPILMTTLTTILAMVPMAWFSDNEMMSGMAFVIIGGLVASTLLCLLMMPTFYLILDRREKREKRKSRRRKKEEKDT
;
A
#
# COMPACT_ATOMS: atom_id res chain seq x y z
N MET A 1 -20.37 -0.25 45.10
CA MET A 1 -20.11 -1.65 45.46
C MET A 1 -18.79 -2.04 44.84
N ASN A 2 -17.76 -2.34 45.62
CA ASN A 2 -16.43 -2.64 45.03
C ASN A 2 -16.50 -3.89 44.16
N LEU A 3 -16.17 -3.76 42.89
CA LEU A 3 -16.18 -4.82 41.89
C LEU A 3 -15.39 -6.04 42.37
N THR A 4 -14.21 -5.82 42.93
CA THR A 4 -13.33 -6.84 43.56
C THR A 4 -14.05 -7.62 44.67
N LYS A 5 -14.87 -6.94 45.52
CA LYS A 5 -15.65 -7.60 46.58
C LYS A 5 -16.75 -8.51 46.02
N LEU A 6 -17.36 -8.14 44.89
CA LEU A 6 -18.36 -8.97 44.17
C LEU A 6 -17.69 -10.23 43.60
N VAL A 7 -16.56 -10.09 42.93
CA VAL A 7 -15.77 -11.18 42.33
C VAL A 7 -15.32 -12.20 43.37
N LEU A 8 -14.77 -11.75 44.49
CA LEU A 8 -14.32 -12.62 45.59
C LEU A 8 -15.46 -13.31 46.35
N ARG A 9 -16.70 -12.78 46.25
CA ARG A 9 -17.88 -13.44 46.80
C ARG A 9 -18.42 -14.57 45.89
N ARG A 10 -18.19 -14.51 44.55
CA ARG A 10 -18.69 -15.49 43.59
C ARG A 10 -17.55 -16.02 42.69
N PRO A 11 -16.55 -16.72 43.26
CA PRO A 11 -15.35 -17.11 42.52
C PRO A 11 -15.63 -18.05 41.36
N VAL A 12 -16.59 -18.97 41.51
CA VAL A 12 -16.95 -19.94 40.44
C VAL A 12 -17.59 -19.22 39.24
N SER A 13 -18.52 -18.29 39.51
CA SER A 13 -19.16 -17.53 38.42
C SER A 13 -18.12 -16.69 37.64
N THR A 14 -17.17 -16.11 38.36
CA THR A 14 -16.08 -15.34 37.74
C THR A 14 -15.15 -16.24 36.92
N ALA A 15 -14.79 -17.42 37.43
CA ALA A 15 -13.99 -18.40 36.70
C ALA A 15 -14.68 -18.88 35.40
N LEU A 16 -16.00 -19.08 35.43
CA LEU A 16 -16.78 -19.43 34.22
C LEU A 16 -16.81 -18.31 33.20
N VAL A 17 -16.92 -17.05 33.61
CA VAL A 17 -16.82 -15.89 32.71
C VAL A 17 -15.44 -15.80 32.08
N ILE A 18 -14.38 -15.99 32.86
CA ILE A 18 -12.99 -16.04 32.37
C ILE A 18 -12.82 -17.16 31.35
N LEU A 19 -13.31 -18.35 31.64
CA LEU A 19 -13.26 -19.48 30.71
C LEU A 19 -14.04 -19.18 29.42
N GLY A 20 -15.21 -18.55 29.55
CA GLY A 20 -15.98 -18.08 28.39
C GLY A 20 -15.18 -17.14 27.50
N ILE A 21 -14.54 -16.13 28.07
CA ILE A 21 -13.70 -15.19 27.32
C ILE A 21 -12.55 -15.92 26.59
N VAL A 22 -11.89 -16.86 27.26
CA VAL A 22 -10.79 -17.64 26.64
C VAL A 22 -11.31 -18.49 25.48
N VAL A 23 -12.43 -19.19 25.67
CA VAL A 23 -13.03 -20.05 24.63
C VAL A 23 -13.51 -19.21 23.43
N PHE A 24 -14.27 -18.12 23.69
CA PHE A 24 -14.73 -17.25 22.60
C PHE A 24 -13.57 -16.54 21.90
N GLY A 25 -12.55 -16.12 22.64
CA GLY A 25 -11.34 -15.51 22.07
C GLY A 25 -10.56 -16.50 21.20
N ALA A 26 -10.43 -17.75 21.62
CA ALA A 26 -9.80 -18.78 20.82
C ALA A 26 -10.62 -19.10 19.54
N VAL A 27 -11.94 -19.18 19.64
CA VAL A 27 -12.83 -19.39 18.48
C VAL A 27 -12.75 -18.20 17.51
N SER A 28 -12.65 -16.97 18.02
CA SER A 28 -12.52 -15.78 17.17
C SER A 28 -11.27 -15.85 16.27
N ILE A 29 -10.13 -16.36 16.77
CA ILE A 29 -8.89 -16.49 15.98
C ILE A 29 -9.11 -17.28 14.69
N PHE A 30 -9.87 -18.37 14.75
CA PHE A 30 -10.13 -19.24 13.58
C PHE A 30 -11.15 -18.65 12.61
N ASN A 31 -11.93 -17.65 13.03
CA ASN A 31 -12.99 -17.06 12.22
C ASN A 31 -12.65 -15.65 11.69
N PHE A 32 -11.51 -15.08 12.07
CA PHE A 32 -11.07 -13.81 11.51
C PHE A 32 -10.79 -13.93 10.01
N ASP A 33 -11.14 -12.90 9.28
CA ASP A 33 -10.58 -12.67 7.96
C ASP A 33 -9.15 -12.16 8.10
N MET A 34 -8.24 -12.80 7.36
CA MET A 34 -6.81 -12.53 7.43
C MET A 34 -6.41 -11.76 6.17
N GLU A 35 -5.85 -10.57 6.38
CA GLU A 35 -5.40 -9.65 5.34
C GLU A 35 -4.00 -9.13 5.67
N LEU A 36 -3.28 -8.58 4.70
CA LEU A 36 -1.97 -7.96 4.96
C LEU A 36 -2.16 -6.59 5.64
N MET A 37 -3.06 -5.80 5.10
CA MET A 37 -3.39 -4.44 5.52
C MET A 37 -4.87 -4.34 5.92
N PRO A 38 -5.29 -3.30 6.65
CA PRO A 38 -6.71 -2.97 6.78
C PRO A 38 -7.33 -2.69 5.41
N ASP A 39 -8.65 -2.78 5.29
CA ASP A 39 -9.35 -2.37 4.07
C ASP A 39 -9.09 -0.88 3.81
N ILE A 40 -8.35 -0.61 2.75
CA ILE A 40 -8.01 0.73 2.29
C ILE A 40 -8.83 1.02 1.04
N GLN A 41 -9.72 1.98 1.15
CA GLN A 41 -10.47 2.51 0.02
C GLN A 41 -9.81 3.79 -0.46
N LEU A 42 -9.28 3.74 -1.68
CA LEU A 42 -8.79 4.94 -2.34
C LEU A 42 -10.01 5.65 -2.96
N PRO A 43 -10.28 6.91 -2.61
CA PRO A 43 -11.39 7.64 -3.19
C PRO A 43 -11.03 8.10 -4.61
N MET A 44 -10.83 7.14 -5.51
CA MET A 44 -10.39 7.38 -6.89
C MET A 44 -11.16 6.50 -7.87
N MET A 45 -11.57 7.10 -8.98
CA MET A 45 -12.14 6.41 -10.13
C MET A 45 -11.30 6.66 -11.36
N LEU A 46 -11.06 5.60 -12.13
CA LEU A 46 -10.42 5.68 -13.44
C LEU A 46 -11.49 5.55 -14.54
N VAL A 47 -11.44 6.45 -15.50
CA VAL A 47 -12.28 6.37 -16.71
C VAL A 47 -11.37 6.03 -17.88
N ASN A 48 -11.55 4.86 -18.44
CA ASN A 48 -10.78 4.36 -19.57
C ASN A 48 -11.60 4.37 -20.84
N THR A 49 -11.03 4.91 -21.92
CA THR A 49 -11.70 5.00 -23.21
C THR A 49 -10.74 4.66 -24.34
N VAL A 50 -11.15 3.79 -25.24
CA VAL A 50 -10.37 3.41 -26.42
C VAL A 50 -10.94 4.16 -27.64
N TYR A 51 -10.06 4.78 -28.42
CA TYR A 51 -10.39 5.40 -29.71
C TYR A 51 -9.37 4.95 -30.75
N PRO A 52 -9.67 3.89 -31.51
CA PRO A 52 -8.73 3.32 -32.48
C PRO A 52 -8.28 4.32 -33.51
N GLY A 53 -6.97 4.36 -33.81
CA GLY A 53 -6.37 5.26 -34.78
C GLY A 53 -6.11 6.68 -34.31
N ALA A 54 -6.48 7.05 -33.06
CA ALA A 54 -6.20 8.35 -32.50
C ALA A 54 -4.79 8.41 -31.92
N ASN A 55 -4.04 9.45 -32.32
CA ASN A 55 -2.76 9.77 -31.67
C ASN A 55 -2.99 10.55 -30.34
N PRO A 56 -1.97 10.75 -29.49
CA PRO A 56 -2.14 11.37 -28.16
C PRO A 56 -2.78 12.78 -28.23
N ASP A 57 -2.45 13.58 -29.23
CA ASP A 57 -3.01 14.95 -29.39
C ASP A 57 -4.50 14.91 -29.79
N SER A 58 -4.87 13.98 -30.65
CA SER A 58 -6.27 13.76 -31.04
C SER A 58 -7.08 13.17 -29.88
N MET A 59 -6.50 12.19 -29.18
CA MET A 59 -7.09 11.60 -28.00
C MET A 59 -7.35 12.65 -26.93
N ASP A 60 -6.35 13.52 -26.66
CA ASP A 60 -6.47 14.59 -25.69
C ASP A 60 -7.62 15.54 -26.00
N LYS A 61 -7.70 16.00 -27.26
CA LYS A 61 -8.68 17.02 -27.67
C LYS A 61 -10.10 16.50 -27.83
N LEU A 62 -10.25 15.29 -28.36
CA LEU A 62 -11.55 14.76 -28.79
C LEU A 62 -12.23 13.89 -27.71
N VAL A 63 -11.46 13.24 -26.83
CA VAL A 63 -11.95 12.31 -25.84
C VAL A 63 -11.58 12.78 -24.43
N THR A 64 -10.28 12.81 -24.10
CA THR A 64 -9.79 13.03 -22.73
C THR A 64 -10.31 14.32 -22.12
N LYS A 65 -10.21 15.44 -22.85
CA LYS A 65 -10.67 16.75 -22.38
C LYS A 65 -12.15 16.80 -22.07
N LYS A 66 -12.99 16.10 -22.87
CA LYS A 66 -14.43 16.06 -22.63
C LYS A 66 -14.75 15.31 -21.33
N ILE A 67 -14.01 14.22 -21.06
CA ILE A 67 -14.15 13.44 -19.83
C ILE A 67 -13.63 14.25 -18.61
N GLU A 68 -12.47 14.93 -18.75
CA GLU A 68 -11.92 15.84 -17.72
C GLU A 68 -12.93 16.93 -17.33
N ASP A 69 -13.47 17.67 -18.34
CA ASP A 69 -14.38 18.78 -18.10
C ASP A 69 -15.69 18.31 -17.44
N SER A 70 -16.19 17.13 -17.81
CA SER A 70 -17.39 16.52 -17.23
C SER A 70 -17.13 16.04 -15.80
N GLY A 71 -16.03 15.33 -15.57
CA GLY A 71 -15.66 14.80 -14.25
C GLY A 71 -15.31 15.91 -13.25
N ALA A 72 -14.60 16.95 -13.67
CA ALA A 72 -14.23 18.09 -12.81
C ALA A 72 -15.43 18.89 -12.31
N ALA A 73 -16.59 18.81 -12.98
CA ALA A 73 -17.81 19.50 -12.58
C ALA A 73 -18.59 18.76 -11.49
N LEU A 74 -18.24 17.52 -11.16
CA LEU A 74 -18.95 16.70 -10.18
C LEU A 74 -18.62 17.10 -8.74
N SER A 75 -19.60 16.89 -7.86
CA SER A 75 -19.44 17.18 -6.44
C SER A 75 -18.47 16.20 -5.76
N GLY A 76 -17.60 16.71 -4.88
CA GLY A 76 -16.66 15.89 -4.12
C GLY A 76 -15.37 15.54 -4.87
N VAL A 77 -15.21 15.96 -6.13
CA VAL A 77 -13.96 15.78 -6.88
C VAL A 77 -12.93 16.80 -6.38
N ASP A 78 -11.79 16.30 -5.91
CA ASP A 78 -10.65 17.08 -5.42
C ASP A 78 -9.67 17.41 -6.55
N SER A 79 -9.33 16.41 -7.38
CA SER A 79 -8.43 16.58 -8.52
C SER A 79 -8.75 15.64 -9.68
N VAL A 80 -8.40 16.06 -10.89
CA VAL A 80 -8.54 15.28 -12.11
C VAL A 80 -7.19 15.18 -12.79
N MET A 81 -6.65 13.99 -12.90
CA MET A 81 -5.44 13.67 -13.67
C MET A 81 -5.81 12.88 -14.91
N SER A 82 -5.16 13.18 -16.02
CA SER A 82 -5.42 12.45 -17.27
C SER A 82 -4.15 12.10 -18.01
N TYR A 83 -4.24 11.00 -18.75
CA TYR A 83 -3.19 10.46 -19.59
C TYR A 83 -3.78 10.12 -20.97
N SER A 84 -3.25 10.72 -22.00
CA SER A 84 -3.64 10.45 -23.39
C SER A 84 -2.49 9.75 -24.10
N TYR A 85 -2.72 8.51 -24.49
CA TYR A 85 -1.80 7.66 -25.26
C TYR A 85 -2.31 7.49 -26.71
N ASP A 86 -1.54 6.80 -27.55
CA ASP A 86 -2.05 6.30 -28.82
C ASP A 86 -3.22 5.34 -28.57
N ASN A 87 -4.37 5.60 -29.19
CA ASN A 87 -5.61 4.82 -29.13
C ASN A 87 -6.30 4.73 -27.75
N TYR A 88 -5.74 5.34 -26.68
CA TYR A 88 -6.21 5.10 -25.33
C TYR A 88 -6.16 6.35 -24.45
N SER A 89 -7.26 6.61 -23.74
CA SER A 89 -7.38 7.66 -22.74
C SER A 89 -7.62 7.05 -21.35
N MET A 90 -6.93 7.56 -20.36
CA MET A 90 -7.18 7.27 -18.95
C MET A 90 -7.36 8.57 -18.18
N VAL A 91 -8.50 8.76 -17.54
CA VAL A 91 -8.78 9.91 -16.67
C VAL A 91 -9.00 9.43 -15.24
N ALA A 92 -8.18 9.88 -14.31
CA ALA A 92 -8.25 9.56 -12.90
C ALA A 92 -8.90 10.73 -12.14
N LEU A 93 -10.06 10.47 -11.55
CA LEU A 93 -10.76 11.41 -10.68
C LEU A 93 -10.51 11.02 -9.22
N THR A 94 -9.91 11.91 -8.46
CA THR A 94 -9.71 11.76 -7.01
C THR A 94 -10.80 12.54 -6.29
N TYR A 95 -11.45 11.91 -5.33
CA TYR A 95 -12.53 12.47 -4.53
C TYR A 95 -12.07 12.74 -3.10
N ASP A 96 -12.80 13.60 -2.41
CA ASP A 96 -12.63 13.75 -0.97
C ASP A 96 -12.89 12.43 -0.24
N TYR A 97 -12.12 12.13 0.82
CA TYR A 97 -12.26 10.88 1.60
C TYR A 97 -13.62 10.70 2.29
N ASP A 98 -14.41 11.75 2.40
CA ASP A 98 -15.77 11.72 3.00
C ASP A 98 -16.87 11.44 1.95
N THR A 99 -16.50 11.28 0.65
CA THR A 99 -17.45 11.07 -0.45
C THR A 99 -17.94 9.61 -0.47
N ASP A 100 -19.26 9.42 -0.64
CA ASP A 100 -19.79 8.08 -0.93
C ASP A 100 -19.45 7.69 -2.37
N MET A 101 -18.59 6.68 -2.53
CA MET A 101 -18.07 6.28 -3.83
C MET A 101 -19.15 5.63 -4.72
N ASN A 102 -20.25 5.09 -4.16
CA ASN A 102 -21.35 4.54 -4.95
C ASN A 102 -22.21 5.65 -5.57
N ASP A 103 -22.48 6.71 -4.79
CA ASP A 103 -23.16 7.90 -5.30
C ASP A 103 -22.29 8.60 -6.36
N ALA A 104 -20.99 8.76 -6.08
CA ALA A 104 -20.03 9.33 -7.02
C ALA A 104 -19.90 8.52 -8.33
N TYR A 105 -19.95 7.19 -8.26
CA TYR A 105 -19.99 6.32 -9.44
C TYR A 105 -21.24 6.57 -10.29
N THR A 106 -22.39 6.67 -9.63
CA THR A 106 -23.67 6.91 -10.31
C THR A 106 -23.69 8.27 -11.01
N ASP A 107 -23.21 9.31 -10.31
CA ASP A 107 -23.11 10.67 -10.86
C ASP A 107 -22.13 10.74 -12.02
N LEU A 108 -20.97 10.08 -11.91
CA LEU A 108 -19.98 10.02 -12.97
C LEU A 108 -20.50 9.25 -14.19
N SER A 109 -21.15 8.10 -14.00
CA SER A 109 -21.75 7.33 -15.09
C SER A 109 -22.79 8.17 -15.84
N ALA A 110 -23.69 8.83 -15.12
CA ALA A 110 -24.71 9.70 -15.73
C ALA A 110 -24.11 10.89 -16.47
N ALA A 111 -22.96 11.42 -15.99
CA ALA A 111 -22.28 12.52 -16.66
C ALA A 111 -21.55 12.05 -17.94
N LEU A 112 -20.99 10.86 -17.93
CA LEU A 112 -20.30 10.25 -19.11
C LEU A 112 -21.30 9.86 -20.21
N ASP A 113 -22.49 9.37 -19.86
CA ASP A 113 -23.56 9.01 -20.80
C ASP A 113 -24.06 10.22 -21.63
N LEU A 114 -23.84 11.43 -21.14
CA LEU A 114 -24.23 12.68 -21.82
C LEU A 114 -23.14 13.22 -22.76
N LEU A 115 -21.95 12.58 -22.81
CA LEU A 115 -20.85 13.05 -23.64
C LEU A 115 -21.06 12.72 -25.11
N ASP A 116 -20.83 13.71 -25.96
CA ASP A 116 -20.78 13.56 -27.42
C ASP A 116 -19.35 13.20 -27.84
N LEU A 117 -19.01 11.90 -27.81
CA LEU A 117 -17.72 11.35 -28.24
C LEU A 117 -17.75 11.03 -29.74
N PRO A 118 -16.57 10.89 -30.41
CA PRO A 118 -16.51 10.40 -31.78
C PRO A 118 -17.20 9.04 -31.96
N GLU A 119 -17.86 8.79 -33.10
CA GLU A 119 -18.62 7.55 -33.34
C GLU A 119 -17.74 6.29 -33.25
N ASP A 120 -16.44 6.38 -33.61
CA ASP A 120 -15.50 5.26 -33.55
C ASP A 120 -14.86 5.09 -32.13
N ALA A 121 -15.13 5.99 -31.18
CA ALA A 121 -14.65 5.85 -29.81
C ALA A 121 -15.54 4.86 -29.04
N GLN A 122 -14.92 3.96 -28.29
CA GLN A 122 -15.64 3.05 -27.41
C GLN A 122 -16.26 3.81 -26.24
N GLU A 123 -17.31 3.27 -25.66
CA GLU A 123 -17.92 3.82 -24.45
C GLU A 123 -16.91 3.89 -23.30
N PRO A 124 -16.87 5.02 -22.54
CA PRO A 124 -16.01 5.15 -21.39
C PRO A 124 -16.33 4.11 -20.31
N ARG A 125 -15.31 3.40 -19.82
CA ARG A 125 -15.44 2.41 -18.73
C ARG A 125 -14.92 2.99 -17.43
N ILE A 126 -15.77 2.99 -16.40
CA ILE A 126 -15.40 3.42 -15.06
C ILE A 126 -14.82 2.22 -14.30
N ILE A 127 -13.65 2.41 -13.72
CA ILE A 127 -12.99 1.44 -12.84
C ILE A 127 -12.77 2.14 -11.50
N GLN A 128 -13.42 1.66 -10.45
CA GLN A 128 -13.14 2.13 -9.09
C GLN A 128 -11.79 1.53 -8.64
N MET A 129 -10.86 2.39 -8.24
CA MET A 129 -9.57 1.95 -7.71
C MET A 129 -9.75 1.33 -6.33
N ASP A 130 -9.46 0.06 -6.26
CA ASP A 130 -9.49 -0.71 -5.03
C ASP A 130 -8.17 -1.48 -4.88
N VAL A 131 -7.59 -1.44 -3.69
CA VAL A 131 -6.41 -2.26 -3.37
C VAL A 131 -6.71 -3.76 -3.50
N ALA A 132 -7.97 -4.16 -3.30
CA ALA A 132 -8.41 -5.54 -3.51
C ALA A 132 -8.48 -5.97 -4.99
N ALA A 133 -8.41 -5.02 -5.93
CA ALA A 133 -8.38 -5.33 -7.37
C ALA A 133 -7.03 -5.86 -7.85
N MET A 134 -5.99 -5.84 -6.99
CA MET A 134 -4.70 -6.46 -7.26
C MET A 134 -4.81 -7.99 -7.27
N ASP A 135 -3.95 -8.63 -8.07
CA ASP A 135 -3.96 -10.09 -8.18
C ASP A 135 -3.64 -10.75 -6.84
N THR A 136 -4.55 -11.61 -6.41
CA THR A 136 -4.43 -12.41 -5.18
C THR A 136 -3.47 -13.58 -5.37
N VAL A 137 -3.51 -14.19 -6.57
CA VAL A 137 -2.66 -15.30 -6.98
C VAL A 137 -2.25 -15.09 -8.43
N LEU A 138 -0.96 -15.22 -8.73
CA LEU A 138 -0.42 -15.29 -10.08
C LEU A 138 -0.02 -16.74 -10.38
N ILE A 139 -0.58 -17.30 -11.43
CA ILE A 139 -0.38 -18.68 -11.85
C ILE A 139 0.37 -18.68 -13.18
N SER A 140 1.48 -19.37 -13.21
CA SER A 140 2.23 -19.67 -14.43
C SER A 140 1.81 -21.04 -14.96
N ALA A 141 1.16 -21.06 -16.11
CA ALA A 141 0.70 -22.28 -16.72
C ALA A 141 1.63 -22.68 -17.88
N THR A 142 2.13 -23.91 -17.83
CA THR A 142 2.99 -24.50 -18.86
C THR A 142 2.46 -25.87 -19.27
N ASN A 143 2.68 -26.25 -20.52
CA ASN A 143 2.33 -27.59 -21.02
C ASN A 143 3.52 -28.30 -21.68
N ASP A 144 3.34 -29.56 -21.98
CA ASP A 144 4.34 -30.37 -22.70
C ASP A 144 4.39 -30.10 -24.23
N GLY A 145 3.67 -29.08 -24.73
CA GLY A 145 3.55 -28.73 -26.14
C GLY A 145 2.51 -29.57 -26.92
N SER A 146 1.73 -30.39 -26.25
CA SER A 146 0.75 -31.28 -26.85
C SER A 146 -0.61 -30.64 -27.11
N SER A 147 -0.92 -29.47 -26.54
CA SER A 147 -2.18 -28.74 -26.65
C SER A 147 -1.97 -27.23 -26.79
N ASP A 148 -2.97 -26.54 -27.40
CA ASP A 148 -3.01 -25.08 -27.36
C ASP A 148 -3.23 -24.62 -25.89
N MET A 149 -2.21 -24.00 -25.30
CA MET A 149 -2.25 -23.63 -23.89
C MET A 149 -3.25 -22.51 -23.64
N LEU A 150 -3.35 -21.54 -24.53
CA LEU A 150 -4.26 -20.41 -24.35
C LEU A 150 -5.71 -20.85 -24.45
N ALA A 151 -6.04 -21.71 -25.41
CA ALA A 151 -7.36 -22.32 -25.54
C ALA A 151 -7.74 -23.11 -24.27
N TYR A 152 -6.85 -24.01 -23.80
CA TYR A 152 -7.09 -24.75 -22.57
C TYR A 152 -7.34 -23.83 -21.35
N ILE A 153 -6.59 -22.72 -21.25
CA ILE A 153 -6.77 -21.77 -20.16
C ILE A 153 -8.13 -21.10 -20.25
N ASN A 154 -8.51 -20.59 -21.42
CA ASN A 154 -9.77 -19.87 -21.62
C ASN A 154 -10.98 -20.79 -21.44
N ASP A 155 -10.92 -22.02 -21.93
CA ASP A 155 -12.05 -22.94 -21.94
C ASP A 155 -12.19 -23.74 -20.63
N THR A 156 -11.07 -24.03 -19.96
CA THR A 156 -11.07 -24.90 -18.77
C THR A 156 -10.66 -24.16 -17.52
N LEU A 157 -9.49 -23.50 -17.52
CA LEU A 157 -8.94 -22.93 -16.28
C LEU A 157 -9.71 -21.69 -15.83
N VAL A 158 -9.98 -20.74 -16.75
CA VAL A 158 -10.67 -19.49 -16.41
C VAL A 158 -12.06 -19.74 -15.83
N PRO A 159 -12.96 -20.53 -16.48
CA PRO A 159 -14.28 -20.82 -15.92
C PRO A 159 -14.22 -21.55 -14.55
N GLU A 160 -13.23 -22.45 -14.41
CA GLU A 160 -13.04 -23.16 -13.15
C GLU A 160 -12.54 -22.24 -12.01
N LEU A 161 -11.70 -21.26 -12.30
CA LEU A 161 -11.26 -20.24 -11.35
C LEU A 161 -12.36 -19.22 -11.04
N GLU A 162 -13.13 -18.78 -12.02
CA GLU A 162 -14.28 -17.89 -11.82
C GLU A 162 -15.39 -18.55 -11.01
N SER A 163 -15.50 -19.91 -11.07
CA SER A 163 -16.43 -20.67 -10.22
C SER A 163 -16.05 -20.67 -8.74
N VAL A 164 -14.83 -20.25 -8.39
CA VAL A 164 -14.39 -20.16 -6.99
C VAL A 164 -15.09 -18.99 -6.30
N PRO A 165 -15.77 -19.23 -5.16
CA PRO A 165 -16.47 -18.17 -4.45
C PRO A 165 -15.56 -17.00 -4.11
N ASN A 166 -16.05 -15.78 -4.38
CA ASN A 166 -15.36 -14.53 -4.12
C ASN A 166 -14.15 -14.22 -5.03
N VAL A 167 -13.98 -14.90 -6.13
CA VAL A 167 -13.15 -14.44 -7.25
C VAL A 167 -13.91 -13.32 -7.96
N ALA A 168 -13.27 -12.20 -8.21
CA ALA A 168 -13.83 -11.03 -8.90
C ALA A 168 -13.48 -11.02 -10.38
N ARG A 169 -12.23 -11.40 -10.70
CA ARG A 169 -11.69 -11.34 -12.06
C ARG A 169 -10.58 -12.36 -12.23
N VAL A 170 -10.53 -12.93 -13.42
CA VAL A 170 -9.41 -13.74 -13.90
C VAL A 170 -8.85 -13.04 -15.15
N GLN A 171 -7.56 -12.76 -15.17
CA GLN A 171 -6.89 -12.09 -16.28
C GLN A 171 -5.80 -12.99 -16.83
N VAL A 172 -5.79 -13.16 -18.15
CA VAL A 172 -4.82 -14.00 -18.88
C VAL A 172 -3.82 -13.09 -19.59
N THR A 173 -2.53 -13.42 -19.50
CA THR A 173 -1.44 -12.68 -20.15
C THR A 173 -0.47 -13.66 -20.79
N GLY A 174 -0.09 -13.41 -22.04
CA GLY A 174 0.75 -14.30 -22.84
C GLY A 174 -0.05 -15.34 -23.64
N GLY A 175 0.63 -16.21 -24.35
CA GLY A 175 0.05 -17.14 -25.28
C GLY A 175 -0.17 -16.55 -26.66
N ARG A 176 -0.69 -17.35 -27.56
CA ARG A 176 -0.99 -16.96 -28.94
C ARG A 176 -2.39 -17.42 -29.29
N GLU A 177 -3.19 -16.51 -29.82
CA GLU A 177 -4.51 -16.87 -30.37
C GLU A 177 -4.35 -17.43 -31.77
N ASN A 178 -5.05 -18.53 -32.06
CA ASN A 178 -5.16 -19.05 -33.41
C ASN A 178 -6.31 -18.37 -34.12
N TYR A 179 -6.14 -18.11 -35.42
CA TYR A 179 -7.14 -17.48 -36.23
C TYR A 179 -7.05 -18.03 -37.67
N ILE A 180 -8.07 -17.82 -38.46
CA ILE A 180 -8.09 -18.15 -39.88
C ILE A 180 -7.55 -16.94 -40.63
N ARG A 181 -6.35 -17.11 -41.18
CA ARG A 181 -5.70 -16.08 -42.00
C ARG A 181 -6.15 -16.21 -43.45
N VAL A 182 -6.77 -15.15 -43.98
CA VAL A 182 -7.11 -14.98 -45.38
C VAL A 182 -6.12 -13.96 -45.94
N GLN A 183 -5.03 -14.45 -46.53
CA GLN A 183 -3.96 -13.64 -47.05
C GLN A 183 -4.28 -13.23 -48.50
N LEU A 184 -4.57 -11.95 -48.75
CA LEU A 184 -5.03 -11.40 -49.99
C LEU A 184 -3.90 -11.22 -51.00
N ASN A 185 -4.16 -11.58 -52.28
CA ASN A 185 -3.24 -11.30 -53.38
C ASN A 185 -3.62 -10.00 -54.08
N GLU A 186 -2.84 -8.93 -53.86
CA GLU A 186 -3.14 -7.58 -54.37
C GLU A 186 -3.23 -7.51 -55.91
N ASP A 187 -2.34 -8.20 -56.64
CA ASP A 187 -2.36 -8.21 -58.10
C ASP A 187 -3.68 -8.80 -58.66
N LYS A 188 -4.13 -9.89 -58.01
CA LYS A 188 -5.40 -10.51 -58.41
C LYS A 188 -6.60 -9.64 -58.03
N LEU A 189 -6.57 -9.00 -56.83
CA LEU A 189 -7.62 -8.06 -56.43
C LEU A 189 -7.75 -6.90 -57.41
N ASN A 190 -6.63 -6.30 -57.78
CA ASN A 190 -6.57 -5.23 -58.77
C ASN A 190 -7.08 -5.68 -60.14
N GLN A 191 -6.77 -6.93 -60.55
CA GLN A 191 -7.23 -7.52 -61.83
C GLN A 191 -8.75 -7.68 -61.87
N TYR A 192 -9.36 -8.13 -60.71
CA TYR A 192 -10.81 -8.35 -60.62
C TYR A 192 -11.60 -7.12 -60.18
N GLY A 193 -10.93 -6.01 -59.84
CA GLY A 193 -11.54 -4.77 -59.32
C GLY A 193 -12.18 -4.95 -57.94
N LEU A 194 -11.59 -5.79 -57.09
CA LEU A 194 -12.03 -6.07 -55.71
C LEU A 194 -11.16 -5.30 -54.71
N ASN A 195 -11.73 -4.97 -53.58
CA ASN A 195 -11.00 -4.41 -52.44
C ASN A 195 -11.30 -5.24 -51.18
N ILE A 196 -10.50 -5.01 -50.10
CA ILE A 196 -10.63 -5.74 -48.85
C ILE A 196 -12.02 -5.61 -48.23
N ALA A 197 -12.65 -4.43 -48.31
CA ALA A 197 -13.99 -4.19 -47.74
C ALA A 197 -15.07 -5.02 -48.47
N ALA A 198 -14.98 -5.16 -49.82
CA ALA A 198 -15.92 -5.97 -50.58
C ALA A 198 -15.80 -7.46 -50.27
N ILE A 199 -14.56 -7.94 -50.02
CA ILE A 199 -14.34 -9.33 -49.61
C ILE A 199 -14.86 -9.57 -48.21
N SER A 200 -14.54 -8.67 -47.25
CA SER A 200 -15.06 -8.75 -45.90
C SER A 200 -16.58 -8.78 -45.86
N ALA A 201 -17.24 -7.88 -46.60
CA ALA A 201 -18.70 -7.89 -46.74
C ALA A 201 -19.26 -9.19 -47.33
N SER A 202 -18.54 -9.81 -48.28
CA SER A 202 -18.97 -11.08 -48.92
C SER A 202 -18.83 -12.24 -47.93
N ILE A 203 -17.76 -12.29 -47.11
CA ILE A 203 -17.57 -13.31 -46.08
C ILE A 203 -18.64 -13.13 -44.99
N GLY A 204 -18.83 -11.93 -44.44
CA GLY A 204 -19.84 -11.65 -43.43
C GLY A 204 -21.30 -11.86 -43.92
N ALA A 205 -21.53 -11.76 -45.27
CA ALA A 205 -22.83 -12.11 -45.84
C ALA A 205 -23.03 -13.64 -46.01
N ALA A 206 -21.93 -14.40 -46.00
CA ALA A 206 -21.96 -15.85 -46.11
C ALA A 206 -22.05 -16.54 -44.72
N ASP A 207 -21.65 -15.84 -43.69
CA ASP A 207 -21.72 -16.29 -42.31
C ASP A 207 -22.81 -15.51 -41.56
N TYR A 208 -23.97 -16.12 -41.31
CA TYR A 208 -25.10 -15.47 -40.66
C TYR A 208 -25.99 -16.45 -39.90
N ASN A 209 -26.54 -16.01 -38.80
CA ASN A 209 -27.54 -16.71 -38.02
C ASN A 209 -28.65 -15.72 -37.61
N VAL A 210 -29.79 -15.80 -38.31
CA VAL A 210 -30.89 -14.86 -38.16
C VAL A 210 -32.19 -15.59 -37.83
N PRO A 211 -32.92 -15.20 -36.78
CA PRO A 211 -34.23 -15.75 -36.53
C PRO A 211 -35.23 -15.35 -37.62
N ALA A 212 -35.74 -16.34 -38.39
CA ALA A 212 -36.67 -16.14 -39.48
C ALA A 212 -38.15 -15.97 -38.98
N GLY A 213 -38.41 -16.16 -37.71
CA GLY A 213 -39.74 -16.00 -37.12
C GLY A 213 -40.32 -17.32 -36.63
N LYS A 214 -41.65 -17.47 -36.70
CA LYS A 214 -42.34 -18.69 -36.22
C LYS A 214 -43.28 -19.22 -37.26
N ILE A 215 -43.38 -20.54 -37.38
CA ILE A 215 -44.42 -21.22 -38.14
C ILE A 215 -45.35 -21.93 -37.17
N SER A 216 -46.70 -21.81 -37.39
CA SER A 216 -47.68 -22.47 -36.56
C SER A 216 -47.98 -23.86 -37.18
N GLY A 217 -47.66 -24.90 -36.43
CA GLY A 217 -47.93 -26.30 -36.79
C GLY A 217 -48.91 -26.94 -35.76
N GLY A 218 -50.19 -26.93 -36.06
CA GLY A 218 -51.21 -27.46 -35.16
C GLY A 218 -51.37 -26.64 -33.89
N ASN A 219 -51.00 -27.18 -32.71
CA ASN A 219 -51.08 -26.53 -31.41
C ASN A 219 -49.76 -25.96 -30.92
N GLN A 220 -48.73 -25.89 -31.76
CA GLN A 220 -47.40 -25.42 -31.37
C GLN A 220 -46.89 -24.36 -32.37
N ASP A 221 -46.25 -23.34 -31.85
CA ASP A 221 -45.45 -22.40 -32.63
C ASP A 221 -43.99 -22.91 -32.62
N ILE A 222 -43.44 -23.16 -33.78
CA ILE A 222 -42.08 -23.62 -34.03
C ILE A 222 -41.24 -22.40 -34.42
N SER A 223 -40.25 -22.07 -33.68
CA SER A 223 -39.27 -21.03 -34.04
C SER A 223 -38.43 -21.52 -35.22
N VAL A 224 -38.27 -20.68 -36.24
CA VAL A 224 -37.45 -20.95 -37.43
C VAL A 224 -36.25 -20.02 -37.40
N ASN A 225 -35.05 -20.61 -37.38
CA ASN A 225 -33.79 -19.89 -37.57
C ASN A 225 -33.23 -20.21 -38.95
N THR A 226 -32.60 -19.25 -39.58
CA THR A 226 -31.83 -19.45 -40.80
C THR A 226 -30.36 -19.18 -40.46
N SER A 227 -29.51 -20.19 -40.62
CA SER A 227 -28.08 -20.06 -40.40
C SER A 227 -27.30 -20.54 -41.64
N ALA A 228 -26.16 -19.93 -41.86
CA ALA A 228 -25.13 -20.38 -42.78
C ALA A 228 -23.79 -20.15 -42.05
N ASP A 229 -23.35 -21.13 -41.32
CA ASP A 229 -22.12 -21.07 -40.52
C ASP A 229 -20.98 -21.76 -41.30
N PHE A 230 -19.76 -21.22 -41.21
CA PHE A 230 -18.57 -21.88 -41.75
C PHE A 230 -18.17 -23.04 -40.81
N LEU A 231 -18.17 -24.27 -41.33
CA LEU A 231 -17.81 -25.47 -40.59
C LEU A 231 -16.41 -26.01 -40.96
N SER A 232 -15.81 -25.48 -42.03
CA SER A 232 -14.48 -25.90 -42.47
C SER A 232 -13.76 -24.80 -43.24
N LEU A 233 -12.43 -24.90 -43.34
CA LEU A 233 -11.64 -24.01 -44.20
C LEU A 233 -12.06 -24.09 -45.68
N ASP A 234 -12.58 -25.22 -46.12
CA ASP A 234 -13.04 -25.38 -47.50
C ASP A 234 -14.34 -24.61 -47.79
N ASP A 235 -15.20 -24.38 -46.78
CA ASP A 235 -16.37 -23.53 -46.93
C ASP A 235 -15.95 -22.08 -47.15
N ILE A 236 -14.96 -21.60 -46.39
CA ILE A 236 -14.40 -20.26 -46.56
C ILE A 236 -13.75 -20.11 -47.95
N ARG A 237 -12.95 -21.09 -48.40
CA ARG A 237 -12.32 -21.10 -49.73
C ARG A 237 -13.34 -21.01 -50.85
N ASN A 238 -14.47 -21.69 -50.70
CA ASN A 238 -15.55 -21.73 -51.69
C ASN A 238 -16.48 -20.51 -51.64
N THR A 239 -16.27 -19.55 -50.70
CA THR A 239 -17.08 -18.32 -50.67
C THR A 239 -17.06 -17.61 -52.01
N THR A 240 -18.24 -17.28 -52.54
CA THR A 240 -18.39 -16.67 -53.83
C THR A 240 -18.26 -15.15 -53.78
N LEU A 241 -17.32 -14.60 -54.52
CA LEU A 241 -17.09 -13.18 -54.71
C LEU A 241 -17.65 -12.70 -56.04
N THR A 242 -18.31 -11.52 -56.04
CA THR A 242 -18.80 -10.90 -57.29
C THR A 242 -17.82 -9.82 -57.72
N THR A 243 -17.20 -10.00 -58.90
CA THR A 243 -16.26 -9.02 -59.46
C THR A 243 -16.97 -7.74 -59.88
N ALA A 244 -16.23 -6.65 -60.08
CA ALA A 244 -16.76 -5.38 -60.62
C ALA A 244 -17.46 -5.52 -61.96
N GLN A 245 -17.17 -6.61 -62.74
CA GLN A 245 -17.75 -6.91 -64.04
C GLN A 245 -18.96 -7.86 -63.97
N GLY A 246 -19.39 -8.25 -62.70
CA GLY A 246 -20.51 -9.13 -62.48
C GLY A 246 -20.21 -10.62 -62.62
N SER A 247 -18.97 -11.04 -62.83
CA SER A 247 -18.54 -12.45 -62.83
C SER A 247 -18.40 -12.97 -61.42
N GLN A 248 -18.68 -14.24 -61.16
CA GLN A 248 -18.47 -14.90 -59.86
C GLN A 248 -17.14 -15.67 -59.87
N ILE A 249 -16.34 -15.48 -58.85
CA ILE A 249 -15.10 -16.20 -58.60
C ILE A 249 -15.10 -16.70 -57.15
N LYS A 250 -14.23 -17.63 -56.82
CA LYS A 250 -14.06 -18.11 -55.43
C LYS A 250 -13.06 -17.26 -54.69
N LEU A 251 -13.15 -17.22 -53.34
CA LEU A 251 -12.17 -16.57 -52.48
C LEU A 251 -10.77 -17.18 -52.65
N ASP A 252 -10.67 -18.49 -52.84
CA ASP A 252 -9.42 -19.23 -53.11
C ASP A 252 -8.70 -18.74 -54.41
N ASP A 253 -9.44 -18.15 -55.37
CA ASP A 253 -8.81 -17.58 -56.56
C ASP A 253 -7.98 -16.31 -56.28
N VAL A 254 -8.29 -15.57 -55.17
CA VAL A 254 -7.69 -14.26 -54.83
C VAL A 254 -6.99 -14.21 -53.51
N ALA A 255 -7.08 -15.27 -52.69
CA ALA A 255 -6.48 -15.34 -51.36
C ALA A 255 -5.86 -16.72 -51.08
N ASP A 256 -4.93 -16.79 -50.14
CA ASP A 256 -4.44 -18.00 -49.49
C ASP A 256 -5.05 -18.11 -48.10
N ILE A 257 -5.65 -19.26 -47.77
CA ILE A 257 -6.45 -19.44 -46.56
C ILE A 257 -5.89 -20.60 -45.75
N ASN A 258 -5.41 -20.26 -44.55
CA ASN A 258 -4.83 -21.24 -43.66
C ASN A 258 -5.08 -20.85 -42.19
N MET A 259 -4.98 -21.83 -41.28
CA MET A 259 -4.90 -21.57 -39.85
C MET A 259 -3.53 -20.96 -39.56
N ALA A 260 -3.51 -19.88 -38.76
CA ALA A 260 -2.30 -19.19 -38.33
C ALA A 260 -2.45 -18.74 -36.87
N SER A 261 -1.34 -18.51 -36.18
CA SER A 261 -1.37 -17.88 -34.89
C SER A 261 -1.13 -16.38 -35.03
N LYS A 262 -1.90 -15.54 -34.32
CA LYS A 262 -1.66 -14.09 -34.25
C LYS A 262 -0.27 -13.84 -33.65
N ASP A 263 0.37 -12.75 -34.07
CA ASP A 263 1.53 -12.25 -33.38
C ASP A 263 1.11 -11.96 -31.93
N PRO A 264 1.91 -12.38 -30.94
CA PRO A 264 1.53 -12.19 -29.55
C PRO A 264 1.40 -10.69 -29.24
N GLU A 265 0.34 -10.29 -28.54
CA GLU A 265 0.16 -8.92 -28.04
C GLU A 265 0.99 -8.68 -26.77
N SER A 266 1.36 -9.76 -26.10
CA SER A 266 2.19 -9.77 -24.89
C SER A 266 3.10 -10.99 -24.86
N ILE A 267 4.27 -10.87 -24.22
CA ILE A 267 5.16 -12.00 -23.95
C ILE A 267 5.12 -12.26 -22.45
N SER A 268 4.90 -13.51 -22.06
CA SER A 268 5.06 -13.98 -20.69
C SER A 268 6.06 -15.13 -20.66
N ARG A 269 7.03 -15.06 -19.72
CA ARG A 269 7.99 -16.12 -19.44
C ARG A 269 8.13 -16.36 -17.95
N TYR A 270 8.32 -17.61 -17.59
CA TYR A 270 8.60 -18.02 -16.23
C TYR A 270 9.85 -18.89 -16.21
N ASN A 271 10.87 -18.46 -15.46
CA ASN A 271 12.20 -19.09 -15.43
C ASN A 271 12.83 -19.27 -16.83
N GLY A 272 12.57 -18.30 -17.75
CA GLY A 272 13.10 -18.29 -19.12
C GLY A 272 12.32 -19.11 -20.12
N GLU A 273 11.28 -19.83 -19.71
CA GLU A 273 10.37 -20.59 -20.59
C GLU A 273 9.12 -19.79 -20.90
N ASP A 274 8.68 -19.82 -22.15
CA ASP A 274 7.39 -19.18 -22.55
C ASP A 274 6.24 -19.86 -21.79
N ASN A 275 5.39 -19.05 -21.19
CA ASN A 275 4.24 -19.51 -20.42
C ASN A 275 3.01 -18.63 -20.66
N VAL A 276 1.88 -19.06 -20.11
CA VAL A 276 0.70 -18.20 -19.98
C VAL A 276 0.51 -17.89 -18.50
N THR A 277 0.49 -16.60 -18.17
CA THR A 277 0.27 -16.15 -16.79
C THR A 277 -1.20 -15.82 -16.58
N VAL A 278 -1.77 -16.38 -15.51
CA VAL A 278 -3.16 -16.15 -15.11
C VAL A 278 -3.18 -15.45 -13.77
N GLY A 279 -3.61 -14.20 -13.76
CA GLY A 279 -3.83 -13.39 -12.59
C GLY A 279 -5.25 -13.54 -12.05
N VAL A 280 -5.41 -13.82 -10.76
CA VAL A 280 -6.72 -13.97 -10.12
C VAL A 280 -6.88 -12.93 -9.05
N ALA A 281 -7.87 -12.04 -9.21
CA ALA A 281 -8.23 -11.02 -8.23
C ALA A 281 -9.47 -11.44 -7.43
N LYS A 282 -9.49 -11.08 -6.14
CA LYS A 282 -10.63 -11.36 -5.24
C LYS A 282 -11.66 -10.23 -5.23
N ASN A 283 -12.87 -10.51 -4.76
CA ASN A 283 -13.84 -9.48 -4.40
C ASN A 283 -13.34 -8.67 -3.17
N GLN A 284 -13.67 -7.38 -3.12
CA GLN A 284 -13.21 -6.41 -2.12
C GLN A 284 -13.32 -6.92 -0.68
N ASN A 285 -14.51 -7.39 -0.29
CA ASN A 285 -14.80 -7.82 1.08
C ASN A 285 -14.45 -9.29 1.36
N ALA A 286 -13.72 -9.96 0.47
CA ALA A 286 -13.37 -11.36 0.63
C ALA A 286 -12.00 -11.54 1.30
N SER A 287 -11.83 -12.62 2.07
CA SER A 287 -10.55 -12.95 2.69
C SER A 287 -9.56 -13.48 1.66
N THR A 288 -8.42 -12.78 1.49
CA THR A 288 -7.31 -13.15 0.59
C THR A 288 -6.83 -14.59 0.85
N VAL A 289 -6.62 -14.95 2.11
CA VAL A 289 -6.15 -16.28 2.51
C VAL A 289 -7.15 -17.39 2.15
N LYS A 290 -8.47 -17.13 2.31
CA LYS A 290 -9.51 -18.12 1.97
C LYS A 290 -9.60 -18.33 0.46
N VAL A 291 -9.57 -17.23 -0.32
CA VAL A 291 -9.63 -17.28 -1.81
C VAL A 291 -8.38 -17.98 -2.36
N ALA A 292 -7.17 -17.58 -1.95
CA ALA A 292 -5.92 -18.19 -2.39
C ALA A 292 -5.88 -19.71 -2.07
N ARG A 293 -6.32 -20.09 -0.88
CA ARG A 293 -6.44 -21.53 -0.51
C ARG A 293 -7.42 -22.29 -1.39
N ALA A 294 -8.55 -21.68 -1.73
CA ALA A 294 -9.55 -22.30 -2.61
C ALA A 294 -8.99 -22.48 -4.04
N ILE A 295 -8.28 -21.47 -4.56
CA ILE A 295 -7.59 -21.53 -5.86
C ILE A 295 -6.54 -22.66 -5.85
N ARG A 296 -5.65 -22.73 -4.86
CA ARG A 296 -4.65 -23.81 -4.75
C ARG A 296 -5.28 -25.21 -4.74
N ASN A 297 -6.40 -25.37 -4.02
CA ASN A 297 -7.10 -26.65 -3.99
C ASN A 297 -7.74 -26.99 -5.33
N LYS A 298 -8.16 -25.97 -6.10
CA LYS A 298 -8.74 -26.15 -7.44
C LYS A 298 -7.65 -26.56 -8.43
N LEU A 299 -6.51 -25.84 -8.45
CA LEU A 299 -5.36 -26.17 -9.32
C LEU A 299 -4.87 -27.60 -9.09
N LYS A 300 -4.68 -28.01 -7.82
CA LYS A 300 -4.30 -29.40 -7.48
C LYS A 300 -5.30 -30.47 -7.95
N LYS A 301 -6.56 -30.11 -8.16
CA LYS A 301 -7.55 -31.03 -8.73
C LYS A 301 -7.41 -31.10 -10.24
N LEU A 302 -7.22 -29.94 -10.91
CA LEU A 302 -7.04 -29.87 -12.36
C LEU A 302 -5.77 -30.61 -12.80
N GLU A 303 -4.62 -30.44 -12.16
CA GLU A 303 -3.39 -31.19 -12.44
C GLU A 303 -3.55 -32.72 -12.35
N LYS A 304 -4.45 -33.19 -11.47
CA LYS A 304 -4.76 -34.64 -11.38
C LYS A 304 -5.66 -35.10 -12.50
N THR A 305 -6.50 -34.22 -13.03
CA THR A 305 -7.43 -34.55 -14.13
C THR A 305 -6.70 -34.48 -15.47
N ASP A 306 -5.82 -33.47 -15.63
CA ASP A 306 -5.07 -33.21 -16.87
C ASP A 306 -3.55 -33.21 -16.60
N PRO A 307 -2.89 -34.37 -16.60
CA PRO A 307 -1.46 -34.49 -16.24
C PRO A 307 -0.49 -33.82 -17.24
N GLY A 308 -0.96 -33.43 -18.42
CA GLY A 308 -0.15 -32.73 -19.44
C GLY A 308 0.03 -31.23 -19.19
N VAL A 309 -0.68 -30.69 -18.20
CA VAL A 309 -0.61 -29.25 -17.84
C VAL A 309 -0.02 -29.10 -16.44
N LYS A 310 0.90 -28.16 -16.29
CA LYS A 310 1.54 -27.86 -15.01
C LYS A 310 1.21 -26.43 -14.62
N PHE A 311 0.81 -26.23 -13.37
CA PHE A 311 0.52 -24.93 -12.78
C PHE A 311 1.54 -24.60 -11.68
N ASP A 312 2.43 -23.67 -11.94
CA ASP A 312 3.34 -23.15 -10.92
C ASP A 312 2.77 -21.80 -10.42
N ILE A 313 2.66 -21.65 -9.10
CA ILE A 313 2.18 -20.40 -8.49
C ILE A 313 3.40 -19.51 -8.31
N SER A 314 3.48 -18.47 -9.14
CA SER A 314 4.58 -17.49 -9.09
C SER A 314 4.43 -16.48 -7.94
N TYR A 315 3.19 -16.20 -7.54
CA TYR A 315 2.88 -15.33 -6.41
C TYR A 315 1.59 -15.77 -5.70
N ASP A 316 1.63 -15.87 -4.37
CA ASP A 316 0.48 -16.21 -3.51
C ASP A 316 0.40 -15.22 -2.33
N ALA A 317 -0.48 -14.22 -2.46
CA ALA A 317 -0.70 -13.25 -1.40
C ALA A 317 -1.20 -13.90 -0.10
N GLY A 318 -1.98 -14.98 -0.21
CA GLY A 318 -2.52 -15.71 0.95
C GLY A 318 -1.43 -16.40 1.77
N GLU A 319 -0.39 -16.94 1.15
CA GLU A 319 0.76 -17.55 1.84
C GLU A 319 1.62 -16.48 2.52
N SER A 320 1.95 -15.41 1.81
CA SER A 320 2.68 -14.26 2.36
C SER A 320 1.99 -13.64 3.58
N ILE A 321 0.65 -13.54 3.55
CA ILE A 321 -0.14 -13.04 4.69
C ILE A 321 -0.05 -13.99 5.88
N VAL A 322 -0.21 -15.30 5.65
CA VAL A 322 -0.13 -16.29 6.72
C VAL A 322 1.25 -16.30 7.38
N ASP A 323 2.33 -16.22 6.59
CA ASP A 323 3.69 -16.18 7.12
C ASP A 323 3.98 -14.89 7.88
N SER A 324 3.53 -13.74 7.38
CA SER A 324 3.63 -12.47 8.10
C SER A 324 2.88 -12.49 9.43
N LEU A 325 1.63 -12.98 9.45
CA LEU A 325 0.84 -13.08 10.67
C LEU A 325 1.41 -14.11 11.66
N LYS A 326 1.99 -15.20 11.17
CA LYS A 326 2.68 -16.20 11.98
C LYS A 326 3.92 -15.60 12.64
N SER A 327 4.76 -14.85 11.91
CA SER A 327 5.93 -14.14 12.44
C SER A 327 5.55 -13.17 13.56
N VAL A 328 4.47 -12.36 13.35
CA VAL A 328 3.97 -11.46 14.38
C VAL A 328 3.36 -12.23 15.57
N GLY A 329 2.68 -13.35 15.32
CA GLY A 329 2.15 -14.24 16.37
C GLY A 329 3.26 -14.85 17.24
N GLU A 330 4.35 -15.30 16.63
CA GLU A 330 5.55 -15.78 17.35
C GLU A 330 6.18 -14.66 18.19
N THR A 331 6.29 -13.45 17.61
CA THR A 331 6.73 -12.23 18.31
C THR A 331 5.90 -11.94 19.55
N LEU A 332 4.56 -12.07 19.44
CA LEU A 332 3.63 -11.88 20.56
C LEU A 332 3.88 -12.90 21.67
N ILE A 333 4.03 -14.19 21.34
CA ILE A 333 4.28 -15.25 22.33
C ILE A 333 5.63 -15.03 23.03
N ILE A 334 6.69 -14.75 22.28
CA ILE A 334 8.03 -14.47 22.82
C ILE A 334 7.98 -13.24 23.71
N GLY A 335 7.26 -12.18 23.32
CA GLY A 335 7.06 -10.97 24.11
C GLY A 335 6.42 -11.24 25.47
N VAL A 336 5.36 -12.05 25.51
CA VAL A 336 4.71 -12.49 26.75
C VAL A 336 5.67 -13.27 27.66
N ILE A 337 6.45 -14.19 27.08
CA ILE A 337 7.43 -14.99 27.83
C ILE A 337 8.51 -14.10 28.43
N LEU A 338 9.06 -13.16 27.67
CA LEU A 338 10.07 -12.21 28.13
C LEU A 338 9.51 -11.28 29.21
N ALA A 339 8.29 -10.81 29.06
CA ALA A 339 7.60 -10.01 30.07
C ALA A 339 7.44 -10.80 31.39
N MET A 340 7.01 -12.07 31.32
CA MET A 340 6.90 -12.94 32.50
C MET A 340 8.27 -13.19 33.16
N LEU A 341 9.34 -13.33 32.37
CA LEU A 341 10.71 -13.50 32.89
C LEU A 341 11.13 -12.26 33.72
N VAL A 342 10.88 -11.06 33.22
CA VAL A 342 11.14 -9.82 33.96
C VAL A 342 10.40 -9.79 35.29
N LEU A 343 9.10 -10.09 35.28
CA LEU A 343 8.28 -10.15 36.45
C LEU A 343 8.81 -11.15 37.49
N PHE A 344 9.26 -12.33 37.02
CA PHE A 344 9.87 -13.35 37.87
C PHE A 344 11.16 -12.84 38.52
N ILE A 345 12.00 -12.14 37.77
CA ILE A 345 13.24 -11.56 38.32
C ILE A 345 12.94 -10.54 39.45
N PHE A 346 11.94 -9.67 39.24
CA PHE A 346 11.61 -8.60 40.19
C PHE A 346 10.83 -9.08 41.42
N PHE A 347 9.88 -10.02 41.29
CA PHE A 347 9.10 -10.53 42.41
C PHE A 347 9.83 -11.63 43.18
N GLY A 348 10.74 -12.37 42.52
CA GLY A 348 11.42 -13.52 43.12
C GLY A 348 10.50 -14.69 43.46
N ASP A 349 9.22 -14.61 43.10
CA ASP A 349 8.20 -15.64 43.26
C ASP A 349 7.48 -15.94 41.95
N TRP A 350 7.51 -17.20 41.52
CA TRP A 350 6.89 -17.62 40.28
C TRP A 350 5.35 -17.53 40.31
N LYS A 351 4.75 -17.66 41.50
CA LYS A 351 3.30 -17.54 41.70
C LYS A 351 2.82 -16.11 41.43
N ALA A 352 3.52 -15.10 41.96
CA ALA A 352 3.21 -13.71 41.69
C ALA A 352 3.36 -13.37 40.21
N SER A 353 4.42 -13.88 39.60
CA SER A 353 4.68 -13.68 38.16
C SER A 353 3.63 -14.33 37.29
N LEU A 354 3.16 -15.54 37.64
CA LEU A 354 2.07 -16.23 36.94
C LEU A 354 0.73 -15.49 37.05
N ILE A 355 0.41 -14.91 38.21
CA ILE A 355 -0.83 -14.14 38.42
C ILE A 355 -0.85 -12.94 37.49
N VAL A 356 0.22 -12.13 37.47
CA VAL A 356 0.32 -10.97 36.58
C VAL A 356 0.42 -11.44 35.11
N GLY A 357 1.22 -12.47 34.85
CA GLY A 357 1.41 -13.01 33.50
C GLY A 357 0.12 -13.55 32.87
N SER A 358 -0.78 -14.15 33.67
CA SER A 358 -2.06 -14.68 33.18
C SER A 358 -3.05 -13.57 32.76
N SER A 359 -2.87 -12.35 33.25
CA SER A 359 -3.70 -11.22 32.84
C SER A 359 -3.48 -10.79 31.40
N MET A 360 -2.27 -11.03 30.84
CA MET A 360 -1.94 -10.69 29.45
C MET A 360 -2.76 -11.48 28.43
N PRO A 361 -2.66 -12.84 28.40
CA PRO A 361 -3.44 -13.63 27.44
C PRO A 361 -4.95 -13.38 27.59
N LEU A 362 -5.44 -13.25 28.82
CA LEU A 362 -6.86 -13.01 29.06
C LEU A 362 -7.32 -11.66 28.47
N SER A 363 -6.54 -10.61 28.65
CA SER A 363 -6.87 -9.29 28.09
C SER A 363 -6.78 -9.30 26.57
N ILE A 364 -5.82 -10.05 25.99
CA ILE A 364 -5.71 -10.24 24.53
C ILE A 364 -6.94 -10.99 24.00
N PHE A 365 -7.34 -12.11 24.59
CA PHE A 365 -8.54 -12.82 24.17
C PHE A 365 -9.81 -11.97 24.29
N ALA A 366 -9.94 -11.19 25.34
CA ALA A 366 -11.07 -10.27 25.49
C ALA A 366 -11.07 -9.17 24.39
N THR A 367 -9.89 -8.67 24.04
CA THR A 367 -9.72 -7.71 22.94
C THR A 367 -10.07 -8.35 21.59
N MET A 368 -9.62 -9.59 21.32
CA MET A 368 -9.97 -10.33 20.11
C MET A 368 -11.47 -10.57 19.97
N VAL A 369 -12.18 -10.89 21.08
CA VAL A 369 -13.64 -10.99 21.05
C VAL A 369 -14.28 -9.67 20.64
N LEU A 370 -13.81 -8.54 21.17
CA LEU A 370 -14.32 -7.21 20.80
C LEU A 370 -14.03 -6.87 19.33
N MET A 371 -12.80 -7.18 18.86
CA MET A 371 -12.43 -7.03 17.45
C MET A 371 -13.37 -7.82 16.52
N PHE A 372 -13.60 -9.09 16.86
CA PHE A 372 -14.48 -9.98 16.07
C PHE A 372 -15.93 -9.45 16.02
N VAL A 373 -16.48 -9.02 17.15
CA VAL A 373 -17.85 -8.49 17.24
C VAL A 373 -18.01 -7.19 16.42
N LEU A 374 -16.95 -6.40 16.31
CA LEU A 374 -16.94 -5.13 15.55
C LEU A 374 -16.52 -5.33 14.08
N GLY A 375 -16.25 -6.55 13.64
CA GLY A 375 -15.91 -6.86 12.24
C GLY A 375 -14.51 -6.42 11.82
N PHE A 376 -13.55 -6.34 12.75
CA PHE A 376 -12.16 -6.02 12.39
C PHE A 376 -11.44 -7.24 11.80
N ASN A 377 -10.61 -7.01 10.79
CA ASN A 377 -9.75 -8.02 10.19
C ASN A 377 -8.51 -8.27 11.04
N LEU A 378 -7.94 -9.46 10.94
CA LEU A 378 -6.63 -9.76 11.49
C LEU A 378 -5.56 -9.43 10.43
N ASN A 379 -4.82 -8.35 10.65
CA ASN A 379 -3.79 -7.88 9.75
C ASN A 379 -2.51 -7.48 10.51
N VAL A 380 -1.46 -7.10 9.80
CA VAL A 380 -0.17 -6.74 10.43
C VAL A 380 -0.33 -5.58 11.42
N ILE A 381 -1.14 -4.57 11.12
CA ILE A 381 -1.37 -3.40 11.98
C ILE A 381 -2.16 -3.79 13.24
N THR A 382 -3.24 -4.56 13.09
CA THR A 382 -4.08 -4.99 14.21
C THR A 382 -3.33 -5.96 15.13
N THR A 383 -2.55 -6.87 14.56
CA THR A 383 -1.71 -7.81 15.33
C THR A 383 -0.55 -7.08 16.00
N GLY A 384 0.08 -6.11 15.32
CA GLY A 384 1.09 -5.22 15.89
C GLY A 384 0.55 -4.41 17.07
N ALA A 385 -0.69 -3.91 16.98
CA ALA A 385 -1.36 -3.24 18.11
C ALA A 385 -1.51 -4.15 19.33
N LEU A 386 -1.81 -5.45 19.14
CA LEU A 386 -1.86 -6.43 20.22
C LEU A 386 -0.50 -6.67 20.86
N VAL A 387 0.59 -6.73 20.07
CA VAL A 387 1.97 -6.86 20.62
C VAL A 387 2.33 -5.67 21.49
N ILE A 388 2.02 -4.46 21.05
CA ILE A 388 2.27 -3.23 21.81
C ILE A 388 1.43 -3.21 23.09
N ALA A 389 0.17 -3.63 22.99
CA ALA A 389 -0.75 -3.68 24.12
C ALA A 389 -0.22 -4.58 25.25
N ILE A 390 0.54 -5.66 24.96
CA ILE A 390 1.14 -6.53 25.98
C ILE A 390 1.93 -5.72 27.00
N GLY A 391 2.79 -4.82 26.55
CA GLY A 391 3.61 -3.99 27.43
C GLY A 391 2.79 -3.08 28.34
N MET A 392 1.62 -2.62 27.87
CA MET A 392 0.75 -1.72 28.64
C MET A 392 -0.25 -2.46 29.53
N ILE A 393 -0.71 -3.64 29.13
CA ILE A 393 -1.65 -4.49 29.87
C ILE A 393 -1.09 -4.86 31.23
N VAL A 394 0.21 -5.14 31.32
CA VAL A 394 0.89 -5.60 32.53
C VAL A 394 0.90 -4.54 33.61
N ASP A 395 0.98 -3.26 33.27
CA ASP A 395 1.18 -2.14 34.20
C ASP A 395 0.08 -2.08 35.27
N SER A 396 -1.20 -2.14 34.89
CA SER A 396 -2.32 -2.15 35.81
C SER A 396 -2.28 -3.35 36.78
N SER A 397 -1.91 -4.52 36.29
CA SER A 397 -1.84 -5.75 37.08
C SER A 397 -0.69 -5.75 38.08
N ILE A 398 0.47 -5.17 37.73
CA ILE A 398 1.62 -4.97 38.63
C ILE A 398 1.24 -4.07 39.79
N VAL A 399 0.60 -2.93 39.52
CA VAL A 399 0.22 -1.97 40.59
C VAL A 399 -0.79 -2.59 41.55
N VAL A 400 -1.74 -3.40 41.07
CA VAL A 400 -2.72 -4.08 41.94
C VAL A 400 -2.04 -5.12 42.81
N ILE A 401 -1.18 -6.01 42.28
CA ILE A 401 -0.55 -7.06 43.06
C ILE A 401 0.42 -6.46 44.11
N GLU A 402 1.18 -5.41 43.75
CA GLU A 402 2.05 -4.71 44.70
C GLU A 402 1.25 -4.07 45.83
N SER A 403 0.09 -3.47 45.52
CA SER A 403 -0.81 -2.92 46.57
C SER A 403 -1.41 -4.02 47.43
N CYS A 404 -1.72 -5.20 46.90
CA CYS A 404 -2.15 -6.34 47.68
C CYS A 404 -1.05 -6.85 48.63
N PHE A 405 0.21 -6.95 48.18
CA PHE A 405 1.34 -7.27 49.04
C PHE A 405 1.52 -6.25 50.18
N ARG A 406 1.43 -4.96 49.86
CA ARG A 406 1.53 -3.90 50.88
C ARG A 406 0.37 -3.95 51.89
N ALA A 407 -0.86 -4.23 51.45
CA ALA A 407 -2.01 -4.41 52.32
C ALA A 407 -1.85 -5.64 53.21
N ARG A 408 -1.22 -6.71 52.74
CA ARG A 408 -0.97 -7.94 53.51
C ARG A 408 0.02 -7.74 54.66
N SER A 409 0.96 -6.78 54.54
CA SER A 409 1.85 -6.44 55.66
C SER A 409 1.13 -5.81 56.87
N HIS A 410 -0.12 -5.32 56.68
CA HIS A 410 -0.95 -4.70 57.70
C HIS A 410 -2.18 -5.55 58.11
N THR A 411 -2.57 -6.57 57.28
CA THR A 411 -3.77 -7.37 57.50
C THR A 411 -3.45 -8.86 57.33
N ALA A 412 -3.82 -9.69 58.33
CA ALA A 412 -3.52 -11.12 58.32
C ALA A 412 -4.40 -11.92 57.34
N ASP A 413 -5.66 -11.47 57.07
CA ASP A 413 -6.57 -12.12 56.13
C ASP A 413 -6.24 -11.75 54.69
N ILE A 414 -5.90 -12.75 53.88
CA ILE A 414 -5.56 -12.61 52.46
C ILE A 414 -6.70 -12.01 51.64
N ARG A 415 -7.96 -12.36 51.95
CA ARG A 415 -9.14 -11.83 51.25
C ARG A 415 -9.32 -10.35 51.55
N GLU A 416 -9.15 -9.97 52.78
CA GLU A 416 -9.26 -8.58 53.19
C GLU A 416 -8.10 -7.75 52.63
N ALA A 417 -6.88 -8.27 52.63
CA ALA A 417 -5.71 -7.66 52.00
C ALA A 417 -5.93 -7.47 50.47
N ALA A 418 -6.51 -8.42 49.79
CA ALA A 418 -6.84 -8.29 48.36
C ALA A 418 -7.90 -7.19 48.11
N VAL A 419 -8.96 -7.11 48.90
CA VAL A 419 -10.00 -6.06 48.80
C VAL A 419 -9.46 -4.68 49.10
N GLN A 420 -8.69 -4.56 50.17
CA GLN A 420 -8.07 -3.28 50.59
C GLN A 420 -7.02 -2.82 49.56
N GLY A 421 -6.13 -3.73 49.13
CA GLY A 421 -5.10 -3.45 48.16
C GLY A 421 -5.66 -2.98 46.81
N ALA A 422 -6.58 -3.74 46.24
CA ALA A 422 -7.24 -3.34 45.00
C ALA A 422 -8.06 -2.04 45.16
N GLY A 423 -8.76 -1.87 46.30
CA GLY A 423 -9.56 -0.68 46.58
C GLY A 423 -8.74 0.60 46.68
N THR A 424 -7.55 0.52 47.24
CA THR A 424 -6.65 1.69 47.41
C THR A 424 -6.17 2.26 46.10
N VAL A 425 -5.88 1.39 45.10
CA VAL A 425 -5.34 1.81 43.81
C VAL A 425 -6.38 1.93 42.68
N MET A 426 -7.63 1.52 42.93
CA MET A 426 -8.68 1.46 41.94
C MET A 426 -8.90 2.78 41.20
N MET A 427 -9.04 3.90 41.95
CA MET A 427 -9.29 5.21 41.37
C MET A 427 -8.09 5.70 40.55
N SER A 428 -6.88 5.49 41.04
CA SER A 428 -5.64 5.90 40.37
C SER A 428 -5.43 5.14 39.07
N ILE A 429 -5.61 3.80 39.07
CA ILE A 429 -5.48 2.96 37.88
C ILE A 429 -6.57 3.29 36.86
N THR A 430 -7.82 3.47 37.28
CA THR A 430 -8.93 3.83 36.41
C THR A 430 -8.68 5.18 35.72
N ALA A 431 -8.26 6.18 36.50
CA ALA A 431 -7.94 7.50 35.96
C ALA A 431 -6.76 7.45 34.99
N SER A 432 -5.72 6.69 35.30
CA SER A 432 -4.56 6.46 34.42
C SER A 432 -4.96 5.76 33.12
N THR A 433 -5.79 4.70 33.19
CA THR A 433 -6.29 4.00 32.01
C THR A 433 -7.14 4.91 31.13
N ILE A 434 -8.02 5.73 31.71
CA ILE A 434 -8.82 6.72 30.96
C ILE A 434 -7.89 7.72 30.25
N THR A 435 -6.88 8.24 30.97
CA THR A 435 -5.91 9.16 30.35
C THR A 435 -5.19 8.53 29.17
N THR A 436 -4.77 7.26 29.30
CA THR A 436 -4.12 6.51 28.22
C THR A 436 -5.09 6.28 27.05
N CYS A 437 -6.34 5.87 27.31
CA CYS A 437 -7.34 5.69 26.26
C CYS A 437 -7.62 6.98 25.46
N VAL A 438 -7.68 8.13 26.16
CA VAL A 438 -7.96 9.43 25.51
C VAL A 438 -6.83 9.86 24.56
N VAL A 439 -5.59 9.43 24.79
CA VAL A 439 -4.46 9.69 23.89
C VAL A 439 -4.70 9.06 22.49
N TYR A 440 -5.39 7.91 22.44
CA TYR A 440 -5.62 7.17 21.21
C TYR A 440 -6.88 7.62 20.46
N LEU A 441 -7.80 8.38 21.08
CA LEU A 441 -9.00 8.88 20.40
C LEU A 441 -8.71 9.74 19.16
N PRO A 442 -7.70 10.63 19.15
CA PRO A 442 -7.37 11.40 17.95
C PRO A 442 -7.00 10.53 16.73
N LEU A 443 -6.48 9.30 16.93
CA LEU A 443 -6.23 8.35 15.82
C LEU A 443 -7.50 7.99 15.06
N CYS A 444 -8.63 7.88 15.77
CA CYS A 444 -9.93 7.59 15.15
C CYS A 444 -10.51 8.80 14.38
N MET A 445 -9.91 9.99 14.53
CA MET A 445 -10.36 11.23 13.88
C MET A 445 -9.45 11.65 12.72
N ILE A 446 -8.36 10.93 12.47
CA ILE A 446 -7.49 11.17 11.31
C ILE A 446 -8.28 10.85 10.05
N LYS A 447 -8.20 11.74 9.06
CA LYS A 447 -8.74 11.54 7.72
C LYS A 447 -7.64 11.04 6.79
N GLY A 448 -8.03 10.54 5.63
CA GLY A 448 -7.09 10.08 4.62
C GLY A 448 -6.57 8.66 4.85
N LEU A 449 -5.56 8.28 4.09
CA LEU A 449 -4.93 6.96 4.15
C LEU A 449 -4.45 6.61 5.56
N ALA A 450 -3.80 7.57 6.25
CA ALA A 450 -3.36 7.39 7.63
C ALA A 450 -4.52 7.08 8.58
N GLY A 451 -5.70 7.70 8.37
CA GLY A 451 -6.90 7.46 9.16
C GLY A 451 -7.43 6.04 9.00
N GLN A 452 -7.54 5.55 7.77
CA GLN A 452 -7.99 4.19 7.48
C GLN A 452 -7.04 3.14 8.07
N MET A 453 -5.72 3.35 7.97
CA MET A 453 -4.72 2.44 8.52
C MET A 453 -4.69 2.41 10.06
N PHE A 454 -4.80 3.56 10.72
CA PHE A 454 -4.47 3.66 12.15
C PHE A 454 -5.68 3.82 13.09
N SER A 455 -6.89 4.06 12.57
CA SER A 455 -8.10 4.10 13.40
C SER A 455 -8.36 2.78 14.13
N GLN A 456 -8.20 1.65 13.42
CA GLN A 456 -8.32 0.31 14.00
C GLN A 456 -7.28 0.06 15.10
N LEU A 457 -6.02 0.45 14.85
CA LEU A 457 -4.95 0.34 15.82
C LEU A 457 -5.28 1.10 17.13
N GLY A 458 -5.77 2.34 17.03
CA GLY A 458 -6.16 3.13 18.20
C GLY A 458 -7.27 2.46 19.00
N LEU A 459 -8.32 1.95 18.35
CA LEU A 459 -9.44 1.26 19.00
C LEU A 459 -9.01 -0.05 19.66
N ILE A 460 -8.15 -0.84 19.02
CA ILE A 460 -7.65 -2.11 19.59
C ILE A 460 -6.88 -1.85 20.89
N ILE A 461 -6.04 -0.82 20.93
CA ILE A 461 -5.32 -0.46 22.14
C ILE A 461 -6.29 -0.02 23.23
N VAL A 462 -7.31 0.77 22.91
CA VAL A 462 -8.36 1.16 23.86
C VAL A 462 -9.08 -0.07 24.41
N PHE A 463 -9.46 -1.02 23.57
CA PHE A 463 -10.09 -2.28 24.02
C PHE A 463 -9.16 -3.10 24.90
N ALA A 464 -7.88 -3.20 24.54
CA ALA A 464 -6.87 -3.90 25.33
C ALA A 464 -6.68 -3.25 26.71
N MET A 465 -6.65 -1.93 26.78
CA MET A 465 -6.52 -1.19 28.04
C MET A 465 -7.75 -1.35 28.94
N ILE A 466 -8.96 -1.29 28.38
CA ILE A 466 -10.21 -1.54 29.13
C ILE A 466 -10.25 -2.98 29.63
N SER A 467 -9.90 -3.94 28.79
CA SER A 467 -9.82 -5.38 29.15
C SER A 467 -8.79 -5.62 30.24
N SER A 468 -7.63 -4.94 30.17
CA SER A 468 -6.59 -4.98 31.21
C SER A 468 -7.07 -4.43 32.55
N LEU A 469 -7.77 -3.29 32.54
CA LEU A 469 -8.32 -2.69 33.77
C LEU A 469 -9.31 -3.66 34.45
N ILE A 470 -10.19 -4.27 33.66
CA ILE A 470 -11.15 -5.27 34.16
C ILE A 470 -10.40 -6.48 34.70
N SER A 471 -9.41 -7.00 34.01
CA SER A 471 -8.57 -8.13 34.43
C SER A 471 -7.81 -7.79 35.72
N ALA A 472 -7.19 -6.62 35.84
CA ALA A 472 -6.45 -6.19 37.00
C ALA A 472 -7.33 -6.07 38.26
N LEU A 473 -8.57 -5.58 38.11
CA LEU A 473 -9.49 -5.40 39.24
C LEU A 473 -10.30 -6.64 39.62
N CYS A 474 -10.44 -7.61 38.69
CA CYS A 474 -11.25 -8.81 38.88
C CYS A 474 -10.39 -10.07 39.01
N VAL A 475 -9.48 -10.32 38.05
CA VAL A 475 -8.76 -11.58 37.92
C VAL A 475 -7.55 -11.62 38.85
N VAL A 476 -6.76 -10.56 38.87
CA VAL A 476 -5.54 -10.51 39.73
C VAL A 476 -5.87 -10.69 41.20
N PRO A 477 -6.87 -9.99 41.80
CA PRO A 477 -7.22 -10.24 43.21
C PRO A 477 -7.81 -11.63 43.48
N LEU A 478 -8.55 -12.21 42.53
CA LEU A 478 -9.09 -13.56 42.61
C LEU A 478 -7.96 -14.60 42.65
N LEU A 479 -7.01 -14.50 41.73
CA LEU A 479 -5.84 -15.38 41.66
C LEU A 479 -4.92 -15.17 42.86
N TYR A 480 -4.76 -13.91 43.34
CA TYR A 480 -3.98 -13.61 44.52
C TYR A 480 -4.50 -14.37 45.77
N VAL A 481 -5.81 -14.38 46.00
CA VAL A 481 -6.43 -15.15 47.08
C VAL A 481 -6.29 -16.66 46.87
N THR A 482 -6.42 -17.15 45.63
CA THR A 482 -6.44 -18.60 45.31
C THR A 482 -5.02 -19.18 45.36
N VAL A 483 -4.03 -18.50 44.83
CA VAL A 483 -2.65 -18.99 44.66
C VAL A 483 -1.78 -18.71 45.86
N ASN A 484 -2.15 -17.68 46.67
CA ASN A 484 -1.45 -17.23 47.85
C ASN A 484 0.07 -17.02 47.63
N PRO A 485 0.47 -16.01 46.81
CA PRO A 485 1.87 -15.73 46.58
C PRO A 485 2.56 -15.12 47.81
N GLU A 486 3.89 -15.32 47.92
CA GLU A 486 4.70 -14.76 49.00
C GLU A 486 5.79 -13.85 48.44
N GLU A 487 5.93 -12.63 48.95
CA GLU A 487 7.01 -11.75 48.54
C GLU A 487 8.31 -12.19 49.27
N LYS A 488 9.32 -12.60 48.49
CA LYS A 488 10.65 -12.96 49.01
C LYS A 488 11.51 -11.70 49.14
N GLU A 489 11.64 -11.15 50.34
CA GLU A 489 12.46 -9.97 50.60
C GLU A 489 13.96 -10.17 50.38
N SER A 490 14.48 -11.40 50.37
CA SER A 490 15.93 -11.70 50.29
C SER A 490 16.45 -12.09 48.90
N SER A 491 15.86 -11.59 47.82
CA SER A 491 16.39 -11.84 46.47
C SER A 491 17.67 -11.03 46.21
N LYS A 492 18.66 -11.62 45.48
CA LYS A 492 19.86 -10.92 44.98
C LYS A 492 19.54 -9.63 44.24
N VAL A 493 18.37 -9.59 43.58
CA VAL A 493 17.85 -8.45 42.83
C VAL A 493 17.42 -7.31 43.79
N ASN A 494 16.78 -7.63 44.94
CA ASN A 494 16.42 -6.63 45.93
C ASN A 494 17.66 -5.93 46.52
N HIS A 495 18.74 -6.67 46.72
CA HIS A 495 20.03 -6.08 47.19
C HIS A 495 20.67 -5.16 46.12
N GLY A 496 20.53 -5.50 44.84
CA GLY A 496 20.89 -4.63 43.71
C GLY A 496 20.02 -3.37 43.62
N LEU A 497 18.71 -3.52 43.82
CA LEU A 497 17.75 -2.41 43.84
C LEU A 497 18.02 -1.44 45.00
N ASP A 498 18.44 -1.90 46.19
CA ASP A 498 18.81 -1.04 47.28
C ASP A 498 20.07 -0.21 47.01
N LYS A 499 21.06 -0.79 46.31
CA LYS A 499 22.22 -0.02 45.80
C LYS A 499 21.79 1.04 44.81
N THR A 500 20.88 0.68 43.88
CA THR A 500 20.34 1.60 42.86
C THR A 500 19.52 2.71 43.54
N ARG A 501 18.70 2.40 44.53
CA ARG A 501 17.94 3.35 45.35
C ARG A 501 18.82 4.37 46.09
N ASN A 502 19.93 3.90 46.69
CA ASN A 502 20.90 4.75 47.34
C ASN A 502 21.72 5.60 46.34
N PHE A 503 22.03 5.08 45.17
CA PHE A 503 22.65 5.86 44.09
C PHE A 503 21.71 6.94 43.60
N TYR A 504 20.44 6.60 43.36
CA TYR A 504 19.38 7.51 42.92
C TYR A 504 19.19 8.65 43.91
N ASP A 505 19.11 8.37 45.21
CA ASP A 505 18.98 9.39 46.25
C ASP A 505 20.11 10.43 46.16
N ARG A 506 21.36 9.96 46.09
CA ARG A 506 22.53 10.86 45.99
C ARG A 506 22.52 11.69 44.69
N LEU A 507 22.17 11.07 43.59
CA LEU A 507 22.13 11.74 42.31
C LEU A 507 21.00 12.77 42.23
N LEU A 508 19.79 12.43 42.73
CA LEU A 508 18.64 13.32 42.71
C LEU A 508 18.87 14.55 43.60
N ARG A 509 19.39 14.37 44.85
CA ARG A 509 19.74 15.50 45.73
C ARG A 509 20.75 16.45 45.05
N LYS A 510 21.76 15.92 44.33
CA LYS A 510 22.73 16.73 43.57
C LYS A 510 22.09 17.52 42.46
N LEU A 511 21.13 16.92 41.71
CA LEU A 511 20.39 17.56 40.60
C LEU A 511 19.43 18.64 41.14
N LEU A 512 18.72 18.38 42.24
CA LEU A 512 17.83 19.35 42.89
C LEU A 512 18.62 20.58 43.36
N TYR A 513 19.84 20.38 43.87
CA TYR A 513 20.73 21.48 44.29
C TYR A 513 21.18 22.32 43.07
N ARG A 514 21.49 21.67 41.89
CA ARG A 514 21.97 22.33 40.69
C ARG A 514 20.86 22.54 39.62
N LYS A 515 19.66 22.96 40.03
CA LYS A 515 18.45 23.07 39.19
C LYS A 515 18.63 23.85 37.89
N LYS A 516 19.49 24.90 37.84
CA LYS A 516 19.77 25.66 36.59
C LYS A 516 20.56 24.82 35.60
N THR A 517 21.57 24.08 36.07
CA THR A 517 22.38 23.19 35.21
C THR A 517 21.52 22.06 34.66
N THR A 518 20.63 21.47 35.48
CA THR A 518 19.70 20.42 35.06
C THR A 518 18.77 20.91 33.92
N LEU A 519 18.23 22.15 34.07
CA LEU A 519 17.40 22.76 33.03
C LEU A 519 18.17 22.98 31.73
N ILE A 520 19.41 23.52 31.81
CA ILE A 520 20.25 23.75 30.62
C ILE A 520 20.57 22.45 29.91
N VAL A 521 20.93 21.39 30.65
CA VAL A 521 21.19 20.06 30.07
C VAL A 521 19.95 19.49 29.38
N SER A 522 18.76 19.63 30.00
CA SER A 522 17.49 19.18 29.39
C SER A 522 17.21 19.86 28.05
N VAL A 523 17.39 21.20 28.01
CA VAL A 523 17.18 21.98 26.78
C VAL A 523 18.21 21.61 25.70
N LEU A 524 19.48 21.42 26.10
CA LEU A 524 20.54 21.03 25.18
C LEU A 524 20.29 19.65 24.57
N LEU A 525 19.86 18.68 25.39
CA LEU A 525 19.46 17.35 24.88
C LEU A 525 18.28 17.44 23.91
N LEU A 526 17.31 18.34 24.18
CA LEU A 526 16.15 18.52 23.31
C LEU A 526 16.55 19.18 21.98
N VAL A 527 17.45 20.16 21.99
CA VAL A 527 17.99 20.75 20.75
C VAL A 527 18.78 19.73 19.94
N LEU A 528 19.62 18.91 20.61
CA LEU A 528 20.34 17.80 19.97
C LEU A 528 19.38 16.80 19.31
N SER A 529 18.31 16.46 20.01
CA SER A 529 17.25 15.58 19.49
C SER A 529 16.57 16.16 18.23
N GLY A 530 16.26 17.46 18.25
CA GLY A 530 15.72 18.15 17.07
C GLY A 530 16.69 18.17 15.88
N TYR A 531 17.99 18.31 16.16
CA TYR A 531 19.01 18.18 15.12
C TYR A 531 19.07 16.76 14.55
N LEU A 532 19.03 15.73 15.39
CA LEU A 532 18.99 14.33 14.94
C LEU A 532 17.73 14.05 14.11
N ALA A 533 16.57 14.56 14.55
CA ALA A 533 15.32 14.44 13.80
C ALA A 533 15.42 15.01 12.38
N SER A 534 16.13 16.13 12.21
CA SER A 534 16.32 16.77 10.88
C SER A 534 17.25 15.99 9.95
N THR A 535 17.97 14.99 10.44
CA THR A 535 18.87 14.13 9.66
C THR A 535 18.23 12.81 9.26
N LEU A 536 17.05 12.48 9.81
CA LEU A 536 16.31 11.25 9.49
C LEU A 536 15.57 11.43 8.16
N GLU A 537 15.59 10.39 7.35
CA GLU A 537 14.80 10.31 6.12
C GLU A 537 13.35 10.01 6.45
N PHE A 538 12.44 10.60 5.67
CA PHE A 538 11.00 10.34 5.81
C PHE A 538 10.49 9.55 4.62
N GLU A 539 9.89 8.39 4.88
CA GLU A 539 9.20 7.54 3.93
C GLU A 539 7.71 7.48 4.29
N LEU A 540 6.83 7.37 3.30
CA LEU A 540 5.39 7.27 3.58
C LEU A 540 5.08 5.89 4.18
N ILE A 541 5.40 4.85 3.44
CA ILE A 541 5.29 3.44 3.83
C ILE A 541 6.67 2.80 3.61
N PRO A 542 7.27 2.17 4.62
CA PRO A 542 8.55 1.48 4.42
C PRO A 542 8.32 0.21 3.58
N THR A 543 9.21 -0.06 2.67
CA THR A 543 9.22 -1.32 1.91
C THR A 543 9.61 -2.48 2.81
N THR A 544 8.90 -3.59 2.68
CA THR A 544 9.30 -4.86 3.31
C THR A 544 10.36 -5.51 2.43
N TYR A 545 11.51 -5.80 2.98
CA TYR A 545 12.67 -6.33 2.24
C TYR A 545 12.80 -7.83 2.43
N ASP A 546 12.29 -8.62 1.49
CA ASP A 546 12.45 -10.08 1.43
C ASP A 546 13.61 -10.55 0.55
N GLY A 547 14.29 -9.62 -0.11
CA GLY A 547 15.37 -9.89 -1.07
C GLY A 547 14.91 -9.87 -2.53
N SER A 548 13.60 -9.82 -2.80
CA SER A 548 13.04 -9.80 -4.15
C SER A 548 13.15 -8.41 -4.80
N ILE A 549 13.24 -8.37 -6.13
CA ILE A 549 13.33 -7.14 -6.92
C ILE A 549 12.42 -7.19 -8.12
N LYS A 550 11.99 -6.01 -8.58
CA LYS A 550 11.24 -5.80 -9.81
C LYS A 550 12.03 -4.87 -10.71
N ILE A 551 12.26 -5.30 -11.94
CA ILE A 551 12.98 -4.54 -12.96
C ILE A 551 11.96 -4.15 -14.02
N THR A 552 11.66 -2.87 -14.11
CA THR A 552 10.78 -2.31 -15.14
C THR A 552 11.64 -1.70 -16.23
N THR A 553 11.49 -2.20 -17.44
CA THR A 553 12.21 -1.70 -18.62
C THR A 553 11.22 -1.07 -19.57
N THR A 554 11.36 0.22 -19.83
CA THR A 554 10.53 0.97 -20.78
C THR A 554 11.29 1.12 -22.08
N PHE A 555 10.69 0.64 -23.16
CA PHE A 555 11.22 0.73 -24.51
C PHE A 555 10.66 1.95 -25.23
N ARG A 556 11.37 2.40 -26.25
CA ARG A 556 10.84 3.46 -27.12
C ARG A 556 9.58 2.96 -27.83
N SER A 557 8.58 3.83 -27.96
CA SER A 557 7.35 3.50 -28.68
C SER A 557 7.66 3.03 -30.11
N GLY A 558 6.92 2.03 -30.57
CA GLY A 558 7.15 1.41 -31.86
C GLY A 558 8.26 0.36 -31.88
N THR A 559 8.90 0.03 -30.75
CA THR A 559 9.80 -1.11 -30.68
C THR A 559 9.01 -2.41 -30.85
N LYS A 560 9.45 -3.28 -31.77
CA LYS A 560 8.78 -4.58 -32.01
C LYS A 560 8.87 -5.45 -30.75
N LEU A 561 7.78 -6.13 -30.40
CA LEU A 561 7.69 -7.00 -29.22
C LEU A 561 8.76 -8.09 -29.21
N SER A 562 9.11 -8.65 -30.39
CA SER A 562 10.21 -9.62 -30.55
C SER A 562 11.58 -9.04 -30.13
N SER A 563 11.84 -7.79 -30.51
CA SER A 563 13.11 -7.11 -30.15
C SER A 563 13.17 -6.79 -28.65
N MET A 564 12.01 -6.43 -28.03
CA MET A 564 11.92 -6.29 -26.58
C MET A 564 12.22 -7.63 -25.89
N GLY A 565 11.60 -8.72 -26.37
CA GLY A 565 11.81 -10.05 -25.85
C GLY A 565 13.28 -10.52 -25.95
N ASP A 566 13.98 -10.17 -27.02
CA ASP A 566 15.41 -10.49 -27.17
C ASP A 566 16.29 -9.65 -26.23
N THR A 567 15.98 -8.37 -26.04
CA THR A 567 16.67 -7.52 -25.06
C THR A 567 16.49 -8.04 -23.64
N MET A 568 15.29 -8.47 -23.28
CA MET A 568 15.00 -9.00 -21.95
C MET A 568 15.67 -10.33 -21.66
N LYS A 569 16.02 -11.15 -22.66
CA LYS A 569 16.81 -12.40 -22.48
C LYS A 569 18.16 -12.16 -21.79
N GLU A 570 18.79 -11.01 -22.06
CA GLU A 570 20.04 -10.65 -21.38
C GLU A 570 19.81 -10.40 -19.89
N LEU A 571 18.73 -9.71 -19.54
CA LEU A 571 18.36 -9.47 -18.14
C LEU A 571 17.94 -10.77 -17.44
N GLU A 572 17.14 -11.61 -18.12
CA GLU A 572 16.75 -12.93 -17.60
C GLU A 572 17.97 -13.80 -17.28
N SER A 573 18.98 -13.81 -18.16
CA SER A 573 20.21 -14.57 -17.91
C SER A 573 20.99 -14.09 -16.70
N MET A 574 21.04 -12.76 -16.47
CA MET A 574 21.72 -12.17 -15.30
C MET A 574 20.99 -12.55 -14.00
N VAL A 575 19.65 -12.57 -14.02
CA VAL A 575 18.85 -12.95 -12.86
C VAL A 575 18.95 -14.45 -12.61
N ALA A 576 18.93 -15.29 -13.66
CA ALA A 576 19.06 -16.75 -13.56
C ALA A 576 20.40 -17.21 -12.97
N GLU A 577 21.49 -16.47 -13.19
CA GLU A 577 22.82 -16.78 -12.64
C GLU A 577 22.94 -16.41 -11.15
N ASP A 578 22.06 -15.56 -10.63
CA ASP A 578 22.09 -15.09 -9.24
C ASP A 578 21.39 -16.08 -8.30
N LYS A 579 22.18 -16.80 -7.51
CA LYS A 579 21.72 -17.81 -6.54
C LYS A 579 20.85 -17.29 -5.39
N ASN A 580 20.67 -15.97 -5.28
CA ASN A 580 19.79 -15.39 -4.28
C ASN A 580 18.32 -15.37 -4.73
N PHE A 581 18.05 -15.64 -6.01
CA PHE A 581 16.69 -15.76 -6.52
C PHE A 581 16.35 -17.23 -6.75
N GLU A 582 15.11 -17.59 -6.44
CA GLU A 582 14.56 -18.95 -6.63
C GLU A 582 13.87 -19.04 -7.98
N ASN A 583 13.05 -18.05 -8.30
CA ASN A 583 12.24 -17.98 -9.50
C ASN A 583 12.20 -16.53 -10.03
N TYR A 584 11.88 -16.39 -11.30
CA TYR A 584 11.61 -15.09 -11.90
C TYR A 584 10.51 -15.18 -12.96
N SER A 585 9.74 -14.11 -13.09
CA SER A 585 8.69 -13.95 -14.10
C SER A 585 8.93 -12.71 -14.93
N LEU A 586 8.74 -12.81 -16.23
CA LEU A 586 8.80 -11.70 -17.18
C LEU A 586 7.44 -11.52 -17.83
N SER A 587 6.95 -10.29 -17.86
CA SER A 587 5.78 -9.88 -18.65
C SER A 587 6.15 -8.69 -19.51
N ILE A 588 5.86 -8.75 -20.80
CA ILE A 588 6.05 -7.65 -21.75
C ILE A 588 4.71 -7.32 -22.35
N GLN A 589 4.27 -6.08 -22.16
CA GLN A 589 3.03 -5.56 -22.74
C GLN A 589 3.28 -4.16 -23.29
N GLN A 590 2.72 -3.85 -24.44
CA GLN A 590 2.90 -2.55 -25.11
C GLN A 590 4.38 -2.21 -25.29
N ASN A 591 4.89 -1.16 -24.62
CA ASN A 591 6.29 -0.73 -24.66
C ASN A 591 7.04 -0.97 -23.34
N GLN A 592 6.45 -1.75 -22.41
CA GLN A 592 7.00 -2.00 -21.09
C GLN A 592 7.24 -3.48 -20.82
N ALA A 593 8.41 -3.81 -20.31
CA ALA A 593 8.73 -5.14 -19.80
C ALA A 593 8.92 -5.08 -18.28
N VAL A 594 8.31 -5.99 -17.56
CA VAL A 594 8.40 -6.14 -16.12
C VAL A 594 9.01 -7.50 -15.80
N LEU A 595 10.20 -7.52 -15.25
CA LEU A 595 10.88 -8.71 -14.75
C LEU A 595 10.87 -8.71 -13.22
N THR A 596 10.16 -9.65 -12.61
CA THR A 596 10.11 -9.83 -11.17
C THR A 596 10.92 -11.04 -10.77
N ALA A 597 11.94 -10.83 -9.92
CA ALA A 597 12.81 -11.88 -9.39
C ALA A 597 12.47 -12.12 -7.91
N TYR A 598 12.06 -13.33 -7.59
CA TYR A 598 11.65 -13.75 -6.25
C TYR A 598 12.83 -14.35 -5.50
N ALA A 599 13.12 -13.83 -4.31
CA ALA A 599 14.25 -14.29 -3.50
C ALA A 599 13.98 -15.65 -2.87
N ILE A 600 15.05 -16.40 -2.62
CA ILE A 600 15.02 -17.63 -1.82
C ILE A 600 14.54 -17.34 -0.39
N ASP A 601 13.91 -18.31 0.25
CA ASP A 601 13.53 -18.23 1.66
C ASP A 601 14.72 -17.84 2.54
N HIS A 602 14.51 -16.88 3.45
CA HIS A 602 15.54 -16.36 4.36
C HIS A 602 16.78 -15.79 3.64
N CYS A 603 16.60 -15.10 2.52
CA CYS A 603 17.66 -14.44 1.79
C CYS A 603 18.44 -13.49 2.70
N LYS A 604 19.78 -13.62 2.71
CA LYS A 604 20.66 -12.75 3.51
C LYS A 604 20.94 -11.39 2.86
N ARG A 605 20.70 -11.28 1.55
CA ARG A 605 20.85 -10.03 0.80
C ARG A 605 19.56 -9.24 0.92
N SER A 606 19.62 -8.01 1.44
CA SER A 606 18.45 -7.13 1.45
C SER A 606 18.09 -6.69 0.04
N SER A 607 16.80 -6.49 -0.23
CA SER A 607 16.30 -5.99 -1.52
C SER A 607 17.00 -4.68 -1.93
N GLN A 608 17.26 -3.75 -0.99
CA GLN A 608 18.01 -2.51 -1.27
C GLN A 608 19.40 -2.75 -1.85
N LYS A 609 20.16 -3.73 -1.32
CA LYS A 609 21.47 -4.09 -1.88
C LYS A 609 21.34 -4.70 -3.26
N ALA A 610 20.33 -5.54 -3.46
CA ALA A 610 20.04 -6.10 -4.77
C ALA A 610 19.68 -4.98 -5.77
N VAL A 611 18.82 -4.04 -5.39
CA VAL A 611 18.48 -2.85 -6.21
C VAL A 611 19.73 -2.05 -6.57
N GLU A 612 20.62 -1.74 -5.60
CA GLU A 612 21.87 -1.00 -5.89
C GLU A 612 22.80 -1.75 -6.83
N GLU A 613 22.93 -3.06 -6.65
CA GLU A 613 23.79 -3.91 -7.49
C GLU A 613 23.27 -3.96 -8.93
N TYR A 614 21.96 -4.26 -9.11
CA TYR A 614 21.34 -4.35 -10.42
C TYR A 614 21.25 -2.97 -11.10
N THR A 615 20.94 -1.91 -10.39
CA THR A 615 20.94 -0.55 -10.97
C THR A 615 22.30 -0.16 -11.51
N LYS A 616 23.40 -0.52 -10.82
CA LYS A 616 24.77 -0.26 -11.30
C LYS A 616 25.14 -1.11 -12.51
N GLN A 617 24.76 -2.38 -12.52
CA GLN A 617 25.03 -3.28 -13.64
C GLN A 617 24.26 -2.86 -14.89
N LEU A 618 23.00 -2.49 -14.73
CA LEU A 618 22.09 -2.13 -15.82
C LEU A 618 22.29 -0.69 -16.32
N ALA A 619 22.97 0.17 -15.57
CA ALA A 619 23.29 1.56 -15.99
C ALA A 619 24.11 1.66 -17.29
N SER A 620 24.74 0.55 -17.75
CA SER A 620 25.48 0.49 -19.01
C SER A 620 24.62 0.17 -20.24
N MET A 621 23.37 -0.31 -20.03
CA MET A 621 22.44 -0.59 -21.13
C MET A 621 21.95 0.72 -21.74
N THR A 622 22.04 0.83 -23.06
CA THR A 622 21.65 2.04 -23.79
C THR A 622 20.41 1.78 -24.67
N GLY A 623 19.57 2.78 -24.82
CA GLY A 623 18.39 2.70 -25.69
C GLY A 623 17.11 2.21 -25.02
N VAL A 624 17.17 1.93 -23.73
CA VAL A 624 16.02 1.55 -22.87
C VAL A 624 16.11 2.29 -21.53
N ASP A 625 14.98 2.59 -20.95
CA ASP A 625 14.89 3.15 -19.60
C ASP A 625 14.62 2.01 -18.62
N ILE A 626 15.58 1.76 -17.71
CA ILE A 626 15.51 0.66 -16.76
C ILE A 626 15.36 1.22 -15.35
N PHE A 627 14.30 0.78 -14.68
CA PHE A 627 14.04 1.09 -13.30
C PHE A 627 14.04 -0.19 -12.46
N VAL A 628 14.85 -0.23 -11.39
CA VAL A 628 14.94 -1.36 -10.47
C VAL A 628 14.38 -0.93 -9.13
N GLU A 629 13.41 -1.68 -8.64
CA GLU A 629 12.79 -1.43 -7.34
C GLU A 629 12.77 -2.69 -6.48
N ALA A 630 12.73 -2.51 -5.17
CA ALA A 630 12.52 -3.62 -4.24
C ALA A 630 11.05 -4.03 -4.30
N THR A 631 10.79 -5.33 -4.44
CA THR A 631 9.46 -5.90 -4.26
C THR A 631 9.50 -6.87 -3.09
N GLY A 632 8.42 -7.02 -2.37
CA GLY A 632 8.33 -7.94 -1.26
C GLY A 632 6.94 -8.05 -0.68
N GLY A 633 6.59 -9.26 -0.24
CA GLY A 633 5.48 -9.53 0.66
C GLY A 633 4.11 -8.94 0.31
N GLY A 634 3.76 -8.85 -0.97
CA GLY A 634 2.37 -8.52 -1.34
C GLY A 634 2.05 -7.05 -1.50
N SER A 635 2.99 -6.19 -1.84
CA SER A 635 2.60 -4.81 -2.06
C SER A 635 3.19 -4.17 -3.31
N GLU A 636 2.55 -4.41 -4.44
CA GLU A 636 2.62 -3.46 -5.57
C GLU A 636 2.29 -2.03 -5.11
N MET A 637 1.43 -1.89 -4.10
CA MET A 637 1.09 -0.61 -3.49
C MET A 637 2.26 0.04 -2.74
N THR A 638 3.14 -0.73 -2.09
CA THR A 638 4.33 -0.16 -1.42
C THR A 638 5.37 0.28 -2.43
N SER A 639 5.52 -0.39 -3.57
CA SER A 639 6.45 0.01 -4.63
C SER A 639 6.05 1.36 -5.24
N THR A 640 4.76 1.58 -5.48
CA THR A 640 4.23 2.84 -6.03
C THR A 640 4.47 4.04 -5.10
N TYR A 641 4.46 3.84 -3.77
CA TYR A 641 4.62 4.91 -2.78
C TYR A 641 6.03 5.03 -2.18
N SER A 642 6.94 4.12 -2.51
CA SER A 642 8.29 3.99 -1.93
C SER A 642 9.41 4.16 -2.95
N THR A 643 9.23 4.98 -3.97
CA THR A 643 10.21 5.13 -5.03
C THR A 643 11.51 5.80 -4.56
N ASP A 644 12.66 5.23 -4.93
CA ASP A 644 13.98 5.86 -4.81
C ASP A 644 14.17 7.00 -5.84
N LEU A 645 13.10 7.37 -6.51
CA LEU A 645 13.05 8.44 -7.49
C LEU A 645 12.92 9.82 -6.81
N VAL A 646 13.70 10.76 -7.29
CA VAL A 646 13.51 12.19 -6.99
C VAL A 646 12.91 12.83 -8.23
N SER A 647 11.63 13.19 -8.15
CA SER A 647 10.92 13.81 -9.26
C SER A 647 10.80 15.32 -9.10
N VAL A 648 10.86 16.03 -10.23
CA VAL A 648 10.50 17.43 -10.39
C VAL A 648 9.37 17.48 -11.40
N VAL A 649 8.23 18.00 -10.97
CA VAL A 649 7.03 18.10 -11.78
C VAL A 649 6.91 19.55 -12.26
N LEU A 650 6.75 19.71 -13.57
CA LEU A 650 6.48 20.99 -14.21
C LEU A 650 5.05 21.02 -14.71
N GLU A 651 4.40 22.17 -14.60
CA GLU A 651 3.03 22.40 -15.03
C GLU A 651 2.96 23.65 -15.92
N GLY A 652 2.19 23.57 -17.00
CA GLY A 652 2.02 24.67 -17.93
C GLY A 652 0.82 24.52 -18.86
N LYS A 653 0.48 25.58 -19.60
CA LYS A 653 -0.61 25.56 -20.59
C LYS A 653 -0.14 25.30 -22.03
N ASP A 654 1.16 25.28 -22.26
CA ASP A 654 1.77 25.09 -23.57
C ASP A 654 2.86 24.02 -23.50
N LEU A 655 2.64 22.91 -24.20
CA LEU A 655 3.56 21.78 -24.27
C LEU A 655 4.96 22.17 -24.77
N THR A 656 5.05 23.11 -25.71
CA THR A 656 6.34 23.54 -26.28
C THR A 656 7.20 24.26 -25.22
N ASN A 657 6.59 25.13 -24.41
CA ASN A 657 7.29 25.82 -23.33
C ASN A 657 7.59 24.89 -22.18
N LEU A 658 6.70 23.93 -21.93
CA LEU A 658 6.86 22.91 -20.91
C LEU A 658 8.07 22.01 -21.21
N GLY A 659 8.21 21.51 -22.44
CA GLY A 659 9.35 20.71 -22.87
C GLY A 659 10.70 21.46 -22.79
N LYS A 660 10.70 22.79 -23.09
CA LYS A 660 11.90 23.62 -22.87
C LYS A 660 12.25 23.75 -21.39
N GLY A 661 11.24 23.85 -20.51
CA GLY A 661 11.42 23.85 -19.05
C GLY A 661 11.96 22.50 -18.56
N ALA A 662 11.44 21.40 -19.06
CA ALA A 662 11.90 20.05 -18.73
C ALA A 662 13.37 19.84 -19.09
N ALA A 663 13.80 20.24 -20.29
CA ALA A 663 15.20 20.16 -20.71
C ALA A 663 16.15 20.95 -19.81
N GLN A 664 15.71 22.13 -19.29
CA GLN A 664 16.52 22.91 -18.33
C GLN A 664 16.65 22.18 -16.99
N VAL A 665 15.59 21.50 -16.53
CA VAL A 665 15.61 20.72 -15.29
C VAL A 665 16.47 19.48 -15.45
N GLU A 666 16.37 18.79 -16.57
CA GLU A 666 17.19 17.60 -16.90
C GLU A 666 18.69 17.93 -16.88
N GLU A 667 19.09 19.02 -17.55
CA GLU A 667 20.48 19.50 -17.56
C GLU A 667 20.96 19.83 -16.13
N MET A 668 20.11 20.50 -15.34
CA MET A 668 20.42 20.83 -13.94
C MET A 668 20.57 19.56 -13.07
N ILE A 669 19.72 18.56 -13.25
CA ILE A 669 19.77 17.31 -12.49
C ILE A 669 21.03 16.53 -12.82
N ARG A 670 21.46 16.50 -14.07
CA ARG A 670 22.69 15.85 -14.56
C ARG A 670 23.96 16.32 -13.85
N GLU A 671 23.94 17.55 -13.34
CA GLU A 671 25.05 18.13 -12.57
C GLU A 671 25.03 17.77 -11.08
N VAL A 672 23.98 17.06 -10.58
CA VAL A 672 23.86 16.74 -9.16
C VAL A 672 24.62 15.45 -8.85
N PRO A 673 25.58 15.49 -7.89
CA PRO A 673 26.30 14.28 -7.49
C PRO A 673 25.38 13.21 -6.89
N GLY A 674 25.57 11.98 -7.31
CA GLY A 674 24.78 10.82 -6.83
C GLY A 674 23.62 10.44 -7.73
N VAL A 675 23.33 11.21 -8.78
CA VAL A 675 22.35 10.84 -9.82
C VAL A 675 22.97 9.76 -10.71
N ILE A 676 22.23 8.66 -10.91
CA ILE A 676 22.65 7.52 -11.72
C ILE A 676 21.96 7.59 -13.09
N HIS A 677 20.66 7.84 -13.10
CA HIS A 677 19.83 7.87 -14.30
C HIS A 677 18.79 9.00 -14.21
N ILE A 678 18.40 9.53 -15.37
CA ILE A 678 17.39 10.59 -15.49
C ILE A 678 16.42 10.14 -16.56
N SER A 679 15.13 10.13 -16.24
CA SER A 679 14.01 9.90 -17.13
C SER A 679 13.16 11.16 -17.20
N SER A 680 12.64 11.48 -18.37
CA SER A 680 11.81 12.66 -18.59
C SER A 680 10.72 12.34 -19.59
N ASP A 681 9.47 12.59 -19.23
CA ASP A 681 8.31 12.39 -20.11
C ASP A 681 8.40 13.23 -21.39
N ALA A 682 9.07 14.40 -21.31
CA ALA A 682 9.29 15.30 -22.46
C ALA A 682 10.28 14.77 -23.49
N ALA A 683 11.21 13.90 -23.06
CA ALA A 683 12.21 13.32 -23.95
C ALA A 683 11.65 12.15 -24.77
N ASP A 684 10.53 11.58 -24.34
CA ASP A 684 9.88 10.45 -24.97
C ASP A 684 8.98 10.91 -26.13
N THR A 685 9.63 11.22 -27.23
CA THR A 685 8.93 11.55 -28.49
C THR A 685 9.03 10.41 -29.47
N GLN A 686 7.95 10.16 -30.19
CA GLN A 686 7.90 9.23 -31.30
C GLN A 686 7.79 9.95 -32.63
N THR A 687 8.37 9.37 -33.68
CA THR A 687 8.19 9.86 -35.03
C THR A 687 6.89 9.29 -35.59
N SER A 688 5.91 10.12 -35.86
CA SER A 688 4.65 9.75 -36.47
C SER A 688 4.66 10.17 -37.93
N ALA A 689 4.21 9.28 -38.82
CA ALA A 689 4.06 9.55 -40.25
C ALA A 689 2.60 9.92 -40.54
N HIS A 690 2.37 11.16 -40.93
CA HIS A 690 1.05 11.65 -41.32
C HIS A 690 0.86 11.58 -42.84
N ILE A 691 -0.15 10.81 -43.31
CA ILE A 691 -0.57 10.75 -44.70
C ILE A 691 -1.58 11.87 -44.94
N ILE A 692 -1.14 12.93 -45.60
CA ILE A 692 -1.99 14.07 -45.93
C ILE A 692 -2.57 13.89 -47.33
N VAL A 693 -3.87 13.61 -47.36
CA VAL A 693 -4.63 13.47 -48.62
C VAL A 693 -5.00 14.85 -49.15
N ASP A 694 -4.73 15.15 -50.42
CA ASP A 694 -5.19 16.33 -51.10
C ASP A 694 -6.67 16.18 -51.49
N PRO A 695 -7.61 16.93 -50.85
CA PRO A 695 -9.04 16.71 -51.08
C PRO A 695 -9.49 16.99 -52.51
N LEU A 696 -8.82 17.92 -53.21
CA LEU A 696 -9.15 18.27 -54.57
C LEU A 696 -8.70 17.18 -55.55
N LYS A 697 -7.46 16.68 -55.38
CA LYS A 697 -6.96 15.58 -56.23
C LYS A 697 -7.74 14.28 -56.00
N ALA A 698 -8.08 13.98 -54.71
CA ALA A 698 -8.90 12.81 -54.37
C ALA A 698 -10.30 12.89 -55.03
N SER A 699 -10.95 14.08 -54.93
CA SER A 699 -12.26 14.31 -55.56
C SER A 699 -12.21 14.20 -57.08
N TYR A 700 -11.19 14.74 -57.75
CA TYR A 700 -10.99 14.58 -59.23
C TYR A 700 -10.71 13.13 -59.61
N ALA A 701 -10.12 12.35 -58.72
CA ALA A 701 -9.92 10.91 -58.91
C ALA A 701 -11.19 10.08 -58.62
N GLY A 702 -12.26 10.69 -58.11
CA GLY A 702 -13.51 10.03 -57.75
C GLY A 702 -13.43 9.25 -56.42
N LEU A 703 -12.57 9.70 -55.50
CA LEU A 703 -12.38 9.12 -54.18
C LEU A 703 -12.68 10.15 -53.10
N ALA A 704 -13.32 9.75 -51.99
CA ALA A 704 -13.48 10.58 -50.81
C ALA A 704 -12.27 10.39 -49.85
N PRO A 705 -11.74 11.46 -49.22
CA PRO A 705 -10.66 11.33 -48.26
C PRO A 705 -10.93 10.32 -47.13
N ALA A 706 -12.16 10.26 -46.60
CA ALA A 706 -12.56 9.29 -45.61
C ALA A 706 -12.51 7.84 -46.11
N GLN A 707 -12.88 7.60 -47.36
CA GLN A 707 -12.78 6.28 -47.99
C GLN A 707 -11.30 5.84 -48.10
N ILE A 708 -10.39 6.77 -48.47
CA ILE A 708 -8.95 6.49 -48.55
C ILE A 708 -8.42 6.14 -47.15
N ALA A 709 -8.79 6.92 -46.13
CA ALA A 709 -8.37 6.68 -44.77
C ALA A 709 -8.86 5.31 -44.24
N GLY A 710 -10.14 4.98 -44.47
CA GLY A 710 -10.71 3.70 -44.04
C GLY A 710 -10.06 2.49 -44.75
N GLU A 711 -9.78 2.60 -46.07
CA GLU A 711 -9.12 1.52 -46.79
C GLU A 711 -7.63 1.38 -46.41
N LEU A 712 -6.94 2.48 -46.11
CA LEU A 712 -5.57 2.45 -45.56
C LEU A 712 -5.56 1.78 -44.17
N TYR A 713 -6.49 2.15 -43.29
CA TYR A 713 -6.63 1.50 -41.99
C TYR A 713 -6.81 -0.01 -42.14
N GLN A 714 -7.78 -0.44 -42.92
CA GLN A 714 -8.04 -1.86 -43.20
C GLN A 714 -6.85 -2.58 -43.86
N THR A 715 -6.06 -1.87 -44.66
CA THR A 715 -4.85 -2.42 -45.30
C THR A 715 -3.74 -2.70 -44.35
N LEU A 716 -3.54 -1.80 -43.32
CA LEU A 716 -2.45 -1.90 -42.38
C LEU A 716 -2.79 -2.77 -41.16
N THR A 717 -4.06 -2.75 -40.72
CA THR A 717 -4.50 -3.49 -39.53
C THR A 717 -5.15 -4.84 -39.84
N GLY A 718 -5.55 -5.07 -41.11
CA GLY A 718 -6.42 -6.19 -41.45
C GLY A 718 -7.89 -5.91 -41.08
N VAL A 719 -8.77 -6.88 -41.44
CA VAL A 719 -10.21 -6.81 -41.15
C VAL A 719 -10.72 -8.17 -40.69
N THR A 720 -11.36 -8.20 -39.51
CA THR A 720 -12.15 -9.39 -39.11
C THR A 720 -13.45 -9.42 -39.94
N ALA A 721 -13.66 -10.47 -40.72
CA ALA A 721 -14.77 -10.60 -41.65
C ALA A 721 -15.89 -11.50 -41.15
N GLY A 722 -15.66 -12.32 -40.16
CA GLY A 722 -16.57 -13.28 -39.55
C GLY A 722 -15.81 -14.24 -38.66
N SER A 723 -16.44 -15.32 -38.28
CA SER A 723 -15.83 -16.38 -37.44
C SER A 723 -16.15 -17.78 -38.01
N MET A 724 -15.43 -18.78 -37.58
CA MET A 724 -15.68 -20.20 -37.86
C MET A 724 -15.61 -20.98 -36.55
N GLU A 725 -16.63 -21.78 -36.30
CA GLU A 725 -16.63 -22.69 -35.16
C GLU A 725 -16.05 -24.06 -35.60
N GLN A 726 -14.99 -24.52 -34.93
CA GLN A 726 -14.41 -25.83 -35.14
C GLN A 726 -14.09 -26.46 -33.75
N ASP A 727 -14.56 -27.69 -33.54
CA ASP A 727 -14.34 -28.45 -32.29
C ASP A 727 -14.84 -27.76 -31.00
N GLY A 728 -15.79 -26.82 -31.11
CA GLY A 728 -16.36 -26.03 -30.03
C GLY A 728 -15.60 -24.75 -29.74
N GLU A 729 -14.56 -24.44 -30.51
CA GLU A 729 -13.81 -23.18 -30.44
C GLU A 729 -14.20 -22.27 -31.65
N GLU A 730 -14.27 -20.97 -31.40
CA GLU A 730 -14.56 -19.95 -32.39
C GLU A 730 -13.25 -19.29 -32.84
N TYR A 731 -12.98 -19.34 -34.15
CA TYR A 731 -11.78 -18.73 -34.75
C TYR A 731 -12.18 -17.56 -35.62
N ASP A 732 -11.61 -16.38 -35.33
CA ASP A 732 -11.78 -15.20 -36.18
C ASP A 732 -11.27 -15.43 -37.61
N ILE A 733 -12.00 -14.96 -38.60
CA ILE A 733 -11.56 -14.92 -39.99
C ILE A 733 -11.00 -13.52 -40.27
N ILE A 734 -9.67 -13.41 -40.37
CA ILE A 734 -8.98 -12.13 -40.57
C ILE A 734 -8.40 -12.05 -41.97
N LEU A 735 -8.82 -11.00 -42.66
CA LEU A 735 -8.26 -10.66 -43.97
C LEU A 735 -7.04 -9.75 -43.77
N ASN A 736 -5.93 -10.11 -44.35
CA ASN A 736 -4.71 -9.29 -44.34
C ASN A 736 -3.96 -9.39 -45.68
N TYR A 737 -3.07 -8.45 -45.91
CA TYR A 737 -2.09 -8.54 -47.02
C TYR A 737 -0.87 -9.36 -46.57
N PRO A 738 -0.04 -9.89 -47.50
CA PRO A 738 1.16 -10.62 -47.16
C PRO A 738 2.09 -9.80 -46.23
N ASP A 739 2.73 -10.50 -45.28
CA ASP A 739 3.75 -9.89 -44.46
C ASP A 739 4.83 -9.25 -45.31
N GLY A 740 5.20 -7.99 -45.02
CA GLY A 740 6.14 -7.25 -45.86
C GLY A 740 5.58 -6.48 -47.03
N ALA A 741 4.26 -6.56 -47.32
CA ALA A 741 3.64 -5.88 -48.45
C ALA A 741 3.67 -4.34 -48.30
N TYR A 742 3.54 -3.84 -47.07
CA TYR A 742 3.45 -2.39 -46.76
C TYR A 742 4.35 -1.99 -45.57
N GLU A 743 5.56 -2.55 -45.49
CA GLU A 743 6.49 -2.26 -44.38
C GLU A 743 7.24 -0.91 -44.51
N ASN A 744 7.28 -0.33 -45.69
CA ASN A 744 7.98 0.92 -45.91
C ASN A 744 7.15 1.95 -46.66
N GLU A 745 7.57 3.22 -46.56
CA GLU A 745 6.90 4.37 -47.19
C GLU A 745 6.64 4.17 -48.69
N ASN A 746 7.63 3.68 -49.45
CA ASN A 746 7.48 3.51 -50.92
C ASN A 746 6.43 2.47 -51.25
N GLN A 747 6.36 1.36 -50.53
CA GLN A 747 5.33 0.34 -50.71
C GLN A 747 3.97 0.89 -50.37
N LEU A 748 3.81 1.58 -49.25
CA LEU A 748 2.54 2.19 -48.84
C LEU A 748 2.05 3.24 -49.86
N MET A 749 2.95 4.10 -50.33
CA MET A 749 2.62 5.14 -51.32
C MET A 749 2.35 4.57 -52.70
N SER A 750 2.73 3.32 -52.96
CA SER A 750 2.39 2.62 -54.22
C SER A 750 1.01 1.94 -54.21
N LYS A 751 0.31 1.93 -53.06
CA LYS A 751 -1.03 1.36 -52.89
C LYS A 751 -1.99 1.89 -53.94
N VAL A 752 -2.74 1.00 -54.59
CA VAL A 752 -3.72 1.30 -55.63
C VAL A 752 -5.13 1.31 -55.03
N PHE A 753 -5.86 2.38 -55.25
CA PHE A 753 -7.27 2.50 -54.89
C PHE A 753 -8.12 2.38 -56.15
N THR A 754 -9.23 1.68 -56.06
CA THR A 754 -10.18 1.58 -57.18
C THR A 754 -11.41 2.45 -56.86
N ASN A 755 -11.69 3.43 -57.72
CA ASN A 755 -12.87 4.28 -57.54
C ASN A 755 -14.16 3.56 -58.00
N GLN A 756 -15.32 4.15 -57.76
CA GLN A 756 -16.63 3.59 -58.13
C GLN A 756 -16.80 3.35 -59.64
N MET A 757 -16.00 4.00 -60.50
CA MET A 757 -16.01 3.81 -61.95
C MET A 757 -14.99 2.76 -62.41
N GLY A 758 -14.34 2.02 -61.52
CA GLY A 758 -13.33 1.03 -61.83
C GLY A 758 -11.95 1.59 -62.25
N LYS A 759 -11.71 2.90 -62.06
CA LYS A 759 -10.41 3.51 -62.36
C LYS A 759 -9.45 3.34 -61.19
N GLN A 760 -8.25 2.89 -61.48
CA GLN A 760 -7.16 2.72 -60.52
C GLN A 760 -6.41 4.03 -60.30
N VAL A 761 -6.16 4.35 -59.01
CA VAL A 761 -5.51 5.59 -58.56
C VAL A 761 -4.45 5.21 -57.53
N VAL A 762 -3.19 5.59 -57.78
CA VAL A 762 -2.09 5.32 -56.84
C VAL A 762 -2.07 6.40 -55.76
N LEU A 763 -1.86 6.01 -54.48
CA LEU A 763 -1.86 6.90 -53.28
C LEU A 763 -0.90 8.09 -53.47
N SER A 764 0.31 7.86 -54.00
CA SER A 764 1.31 8.93 -54.23
C SER A 764 0.84 10.04 -55.16
N SER A 765 -0.20 9.80 -56.02
CA SER A 765 -0.76 10.83 -56.88
C SER A 765 -1.71 11.81 -56.15
N ILE A 766 -2.28 11.41 -55.03
CA ILE A 766 -3.33 12.12 -54.28
C ILE A 766 -2.98 12.45 -52.85
N ALA A 767 -1.86 11.92 -52.31
CA ALA A 767 -1.42 12.12 -50.94
C ALA A 767 0.11 12.31 -50.85
N ARG A 768 0.58 12.82 -49.71
CA ARG A 768 1.99 12.90 -49.31
C ARG A 768 2.16 12.49 -47.88
N ILE A 769 3.34 12.05 -47.49
CA ILE A 769 3.71 11.74 -46.12
C ILE A 769 4.50 12.91 -45.52
N GLU A 770 4.13 13.33 -44.30
CA GLU A 770 4.89 14.26 -43.46
C GLU A 770 5.23 13.58 -42.13
N TYR A 771 6.51 13.67 -41.73
CA TYR A 771 6.94 13.14 -40.45
C TYR A 771 6.88 14.26 -39.40
N THR A 772 6.25 13.95 -38.28
CA THR A 772 6.17 14.86 -37.10
C THR A 772 6.66 14.13 -35.86
N GLN A 773 7.34 14.86 -34.97
CA GLN A 773 7.65 14.38 -33.65
C GLN A 773 6.45 14.64 -32.74
N GLN A 774 5.95 13.62 -32.12
CA GLN A 774 4.82 13.70 -31.19
C GLN A 774 5.21 13.10 -29.83
N PRO A 775 4.71 13.62 -28.71
CA PRO A 775 4.89 12.97 -27.41
C PRO A 775 4.20 11.60 -27.43
N GLN A 776 4.79 10.61 -26.75
CA GLN A 776 4.18 9.29 -26.58
C GLN A 776 2.94 9.35 -25.70
N MET A 777 2.94 10.28 -24.75
CA MET A 777 1.89 10.47 -23.76
C MET A 777 1.70 11.96 -23.51
N ILE A 778 0.47 12.39 -23.36
CA ILE A 778 0.13 13.73 -22.86
C ILE A 778 -0.49 13.55 -21.48
N GLN A 779 0.16 14.14 -20.47
CA GLN A 779 -0.33 14.13 -19.09
C GLN A 779 -0.86 15.51 -18.72
N LYS A 780 -2.00 15.54 -18.00
CA LYS A 780 -2.57 16.75 -17.42
C LYS A 780 -2.95 16.56 -15.97
N ASN A 781 -2.96 17.67 -15.23
CA ASN A 781 -3.52 17.75 -13.88
C ASN A 781 -4.40 19.00 -13.79
N ASN A 782 -5.67 18.81 -13.46
CA ASN A 782 -6.67 19.88 -13.39
C ASN A 782 -6.67 20.78 -14.65
N GLY A 783 -6.60 20.14 -15.85
CA GLY A 783 -6.63 20.80 -17.15
C GLY A 783 -5.34 21.52 -17.57
N ASN A 784 -4.26 21.45 -16.78
CA ASN A 784 -2.94 21.94 -17.17
C ASN A 784 -2.04 20.78 -17.60
N TYR A 785 -1.26 20.98 -18.66
CA TYR A 785 -0.24 20.00 -19.06
C TYR A 785 0.81 19.84 -17.97
N GLN A 786 1.24 18.62 -17.76
CA GLN A 786 2.22 18.24 -16.75
C GLN A 786 3.34 17.43 -17.37
N GLU A 787 4.57 17.66 -16.97
CA GLU A 787 5.73 16.84 -17.32
C GLU A 787 6.53 16.52 -16.07
N THR A 788 6.94 15.27 -15.96
CA THR A 788 7.67 14.76 -14.82
C THR A 788 9.09 14.40 -15.23
N ILE A 789 10.06 14.98 -14.55
CA ILE A 789 11.48 14.64 -14.68
C ILE A 789 11.89 13.88 -13.44
N SER A 790 12.24 12.62 -13.59
CA SER A 790 12.61 11.72 -12.51
C SER A 790 14.09 11.40 -12.55
N ALA A 791 14.73 11.33 -11.37
CA ALA A 791 16.12 10.97 -11.22
C ALA A 791 16.27 9.82 -10.24
N THR A 792 16.94 8.75 -10.67
CA THR A 792 17.39 7.67 -9.78
C THR A 792 18.68 8.11 -9.10
N VAL A 793 18.74 8.01 -7.78
CA VAL A 793 19.84 8.50 -6.96
C VAL A 793 20.37 7.37 -6.08
N THR A 794 21.69 7.36 -5.81
CA THR A 794 22.27 6.40 -4.84
C THR A 794 21.65 6.58 -3.46
N SER A 795 21.34 5.49 -2.77
CA SER A 795 20.62 5.47 -1.49
C SER A 795 21.34 6.29 -0.40
N ASP A 796 22.68 6.31 -0.40
CA ASP A 796 23.49 7.08 0.55
C ASP A 796 23.43 8.61 0.34
N GLN A 797 23.01 9.07 -0.85
CA GLN A 797 22.93 10.49 -1.22
C GLN A 797 21.51 10.98 -1.46
N LYS A 798 20.50 10.12 -1.41
CA LYS A 798 19.09 10.39 -1.75
C LYS A 798 18.57 11.69 -1.12
N SER A 799 18.65 11.81 0.21
CA SER A 799 18.16 12.98 0.94
C SER A 799 18.88 14.28 0.57
N ARG A 800 20.22 14.19 0.34
CA ARG A 800 21.02 15.35 -0.06
C ARG A 800 20.77 15.77 -1.51
N ALA A 801 20.65 14.79 -2.39
CA ALA A 801 20.36 15.02 -3.80
C ALA A 801 18.93 15.55 -3.99
N SER A 802 17.93 14.96 -3.34
CA SER A 802 16.54 15.45 -3.36
C SER A 802 16.44 16.90 -2.93
N LYS A 803 17.06 17.24 -1.80
CA LYS A 803 17.09 18.63 -1.33
C LYS A 803 17.76 19.58 -2.33
N ARG A 804 18.92 19.17 -2.89
CA ARG A 804 19.66 20.00 -3.88
C ARG A 804 18.88 20.17 -5.17
N ILE A 805 18.23 19.08 -5.67
CA ILE A 805 17.41 19.11 -6.87
C ILE A 805 16.25 20.09 -6.68
N ARG A 806 15.48 19.96 -5.59
CA ARG A 806 14.36 20.86 -5.29
C ARG A 806 14.78 22.32 -5.10
N GLU A 807 15.89 22.59 -4.39
CA GLU A 807 16.41 23.94 -4.20
C GLU A 807 16.92 24.57 -5.49
N LYS A 808 17.55 23.80 -6.39
CA LYS A 808 18.01 24.28 -7.68
C LYS A 808 16.84 24.48 -8.64
N ALA A 809 15.89 23.52 -8.70
CA ALA A 809 14.69 23.62 -9.53
C ALA A 809 13.86 24.88 -9.20
N ALA A 810 13.70 25.21 -7.93
CA ALA A 810 12.98 26.41 -7.50
C ALA A 810 13.67 27.74 -7.93
N LYS A 811 14.95 27.72 -8.33
CA LYS A 811 15.74 28.90 -8.73
C LYS A 811 15.86 29.06 -10.25
N ILE A 812 15.45 28.09 -11.03
CA ILE A 812 15.46 28.16 -12.49
C ILE A 812 14.43 29.19 -12.96
N LYS A 813 14.81 30.00 -13.96
CA LYS A 813 13.87 30.85 -14.69
C LYS A 813 13.24 30.04 -15.80
N TYR A 814 12.03 29.56 -15.53
CA TYR A 814 11.25 28.83 -16.51
C TYR A 814 10.71 29.72 -17.64
N PRO A 815 10.40 29.12 -18.81
CA PRO A 815 9.66 29.80 -19.87
C PRO A 815 8.30 30.34 -19.37
N GLU A 816 7.72 31.28 -20.11
CA GLU A 816 6.45 31.91 -19.74
C GLU A 816 5.32 30.89 -19.59
N GLY A 817 4.63 30.93 -18.47
CA GLY A 817 3.50 30.03 -18.14
C GLY A 817 3.91 28.68 -17.54
N VAL A 818 5.21 28.38 -17.40
CA VAL A 818 5.70 27.15 -16.77
C VAL A 818 6.05 27.42 -15.31
N LYS A 819 5.61 26.52 -14.42
CA LYS A 819 5.90 26.55 -12.97
C LYS A 819 6.22 25.14 -12.45
N VAL A 820 6.98 25.08 -11.36
CA VAL A 820 7.18 23.84 -10.60
C VAL A 820 5.90 23.54 -9.83
N SER A 821 5.41 22.34 -9.94
CA SER A 821 4.26 21.79 -9.21
C SER A 821 4.71 20.67 -8.27
N SER A 822 3.82 20.24 -7.38
CA SER A 822 4.00 19.04 -6.58
C SER A 822 3.50 17.81 -7.35
N SER A 823 4.08 16.65 -7.08
CA SER A 823 3.52 15.39 -7.55
C SER A 823 2.33 14.98 -6.68
N PHE A 824 1.42 14.18 -7.21
CA PHE A 824 0.31 13.59 -6.44
C PHE A 824 0.80 12.89 -5.15
N ILE A 825 1.93 12.19 -5.24
CA ILE A 825 2.55 11.51 -4.09
C ILE A 825 3.06 12.52 -3.05
N ASP A 826 3.66 13.64 -3.48
CA ASP A 826 4.13 14.70 -2.56
C ASP A 826 2.96 15.39 -1.86
N ASP A 827 1.85 15.64 -2.55
CA ASP A 827 0.63 16.24 -1.98
C ASP A 827 -0.02 15.29 -0.97
N MET A 828 -0.21 14.03 -1.34
CA MET A 828 -0.73 13.01 -0.44
C MET A 828 0.16 12.82 0.80
N ARG A 829 1.49 12.87 0.63
CA ARG A 829 2.47 12.83 1.72
C ARG A 829 2.31 14.04 2.65
N GLY A 830 2.17 15.24 2.06
CA GLY A 830 1.95 16.48 2.80
C GLY A 830 0.69 16.45 3.65
N ASP A 831 -0.42 16.01 3.09
CA ASP A 831 -1.73 15.94 3.76
C ASP A 831 -1.74 14.89 4.87
N ASN A 832 -1.16 13.72 4.64
CA ASN A 832 -1.02 12.69 5.68
C ASN A 832 -0.14 13.16 6.83
N LEU A 833 1.01 13.81 6.54
CA LEU A 833 1.88 14.40 7.57
C LEU A 833 1.18 15.47 8.40
N ARG A 834 0.43 16.36 7.73
CA ARG A 834 -0.35 17.41 8.40
C ARG A 834 -1.42 16.80 9.30
N SER A 835 -2.15 15.78 8.83
CA SER A 835 -3.19 15.09 9.58
C SER A 835 -2.63 14.38 10.82
N ILE A 836 -1.51 13.67 10.68
CA ILE A 836 -0.81 13.03 11.80
C ILE A 836 -0.31 14.06 12.82
N PHE A 837 0.31 15.16 12.35
CA PHE A 837 0.81 16.22 13.22
C PHE A 837 -0.33 16.90 14.02
N LEU A 838 -1.46 17.18 13.36
CA LEU A 838 -2.65 17.72 14.03
C LEU A 838 -3.20 16.74 15.08
N SER A 839 -3.19 15.44 14.79
CA SER A 839 -3.63 14.40 15.73
C SER A 839 -2.70 14.29 16.94
N ILE A 840 -1.39 14.42 16.75
CA ILE A 840 -0.42 14.50 17.84
C ILE A 840 -0.71 15.73 18.72
N LEU A 841 -0.95 16.89 18.12
CA LEU A 841 -1.29 18.11 18.89
C LEU A 841 -2.63 17.96 19.62
N ALA A 842 -3.65 17.37 18.98
CA ALA A 842 -4.93 17.08 19.61
C ALA A 842 -4.76 16.09 20.79
N GLY A 843 -3.95 15.04 20.62
CA GLY A 843 -3.60 14.10 21.69
C GLY A 843 -2.94 14.79 22.89
N ILE A 844 -1.94 15.64 22.63
CA ILE A 844 -1.28 16.45 23.67
C ILE A 844 -2.30 17.33 24.42
N PHE A 845 -3.18 18.00 23.67
CA PHE A 845 -4.22 18.85 24.25
C PHE A 845 -5.23 18.06 25.09
N LEU A 846 -5.72 16.92 24.60
CA LEU A 846 -6.67 16.06 25.31
C LEU A 846 -6.04 15.49 26.60
N VAL A 847 -4.77 15.04 26.54
CA VAL A 847 -4.02 14.61 27.73
C VAL A 847 -3.95 15.72 28.74
N PHE A 848 -3.59 16.94 28.32
CA PHE A 848 -3.55 18.10 29.21
C PHE A 848 -4.90 18.35 29.88
N LEU A 849 -5.98 18.27 29.12
CA LEU A 849 -7.34 18.51 29.60
C LEU A 849 -7.76 17.45 30.65
N VAL A 850 -7.58 16.16 30.34
CA VAL A 850 -7.92 15.06 31.26
C VAL A 850 -7.11 15.15 32.55
N MET A 851 -5.81 15.44 32.43
CA MET A 851 -4.95 15.61 33.58
C MET A 851 -5.29 16.86 34.42
N ALA A 852 -5.69 17.96 33.74
CA ALA A 852 -6.12 19.17 34.41
C ALA A 852 -7.39 18.93 35.25
N MET A 853 -8.32 18.10 34.73
CA MET A 853 -9.51 17.63 35.46
C MET A 853 -9.12 16.69 36.61
N GLN A 854 -8.21 15.74 36.38
CA GLN A 854 -7.81 14.76 37.39
C GLN A 854 -7.05 15.40 38.60
N PHE A 855 -6.14 16.33 38.34
CA PHE A 855 -5.36 17.00 39.38
C PHE A 855 -5.99 18.29 39.93
N GLU A 856 -7.15 18.70 39.37
CA GLU A 856 -7.79 19.99 39.63
C GLU A 856 -6.79 21.18 39.56
N SER A 857 -5.72 21.02 38.76
CA SER A 857 -4.60 21.97 38.69
C SER A 857 -3.88 21.93 37.34
N PRO A 858 -3.98 22.99 36.51
CA PRO A 858 -3.24 23.05 35.22
C PRO A 858 -1.71 22.99 35.39
N ARG A 859 -1.19 23.34 36.59
CA ARG A 859 0.24 23.32 36.87
C ARG A 859 0.81 21.92 37.00
N PHE A 860 0.09 21.05 37.74
CA PHE A 860 0.51 19.65 37.87
C PHE A 860 0.44 18.93 36.54
N SER A 861 -0.58 19.24 35.73
CA SER A 861 -0.69 18.73 34.37
C SER A 861 0.51 19.13 33.49
N LEU A 862 0.90 20.41 33.53
CA LEU A 862 2.10 20.89 32.82
C LEU A 862 3.38 20.22 33.29
N MET A 863 3.50 19.91 34.60
CA MET A 863 4.66 19.20 35.15
C MET A 863 4.77 17.80 34.57
N VAL A 864 3.66 17.05 34.51
CA VAL A 864 3.65 15.71 33.95
C VAL A 864 3.92 15.75 32.45
N MET A 865 3.39 16.74 31.72
CA MET A 865 3.62 16.87 30.27
C MET A 865 5.10 17.12 29.92
N THR A 866 5.96 17.53 30.85
CA THR A 866 7.41 17.61 30.59
C THR A 866 8.04 16.23 30.25
N CYS A 867 7.38 15.13 30.58
CA CYS A 867 7.84 13.79 30.25
C CYS A 867 7.79 13.51 28.72
N ILE A 868 6.86 14.14 27.98
CA ILE A 868 6.69 13.96 26.54
C ILE A 868 7.94 14.42 25.76
N PRO A 869 8.45 15.66 25.91
CA PRO A 869 9.68 16.07 25.25
C PRO A 869 10.89 15.18 25.59
N PHE A 870 10.97 14.67 26.81
CA PHE A 870 12.06 13.77 27.22
C PHE A 870 12.00 12.42 26.51
N SER A 871 10.82 11.90 26.23
CA SER A 871 10.68 10.65 25.46
C SER A 871 11.13 10.81 24.01
N LEU A 872 10.85 11.95 23.37
CA LEU A 872 11.27 12.24 21.99
C LEU A 872 12.78 12.18 21.83
N ILE A 873 13.56 12.60 22.85
CA ILE A 873 15.02 12.54 22.82
C ILE A 873 15.51 11.12 22.54
N GLY A 874 14.97 10.14 23.27
CA GLY A 874 15.38 8.75 23.12
C GLY A 874 14.88 8.11 21.83
N SER A 875 13.69 8.47 21.39
CA SER A 875 13.11 7.94 20.15
C SER A 875 13.94 8.35 18.92
N PHE A 876 14.25 9.63 18.76
CA PHE A 876 15.07 10.10 17.64
C PHE A 876 16.51 9.56 17.71
N PHE A 877 17.06 9.43 18.91
CA PHE A 877 18.38 8.83 19.10
C PHE A 877 18.41 7.35 18.72
N MET A 878 17.34 6.61 19.04
CA MET A 878 17.25 5.19 18.67
C MET A 878 17.09 5.00 17.17
N LEU A 879 16.21 5.76 16.51
CA LEU A 879 16.07 5.74 15.04
C LEU A 879 17.39 6.06 14.34
N PHE A 880 18.14 7.06 14.86
CA PHE A 880 19.44 7.42 14.30
C PHE A 880 20.48 6.29 14.44
N ILE A 881 20.54 5.60 15.60
CA ILE A 881 21.49 4.48 15.83
C ILE A 881 21.12 3.28 14.97
N THR A 882 19.84 2.94 14.85
CA THR A 882 19.37 1.80 14.09
C THR A 882 19.34 2.08 12.57
N ARG A 883 19.60 3.34 12.17
CA ARG A 883 19.50 3.81 10.79
C ARG A 883 18.11 3.55 10.17
N SER A 884 17.08 3.52 10.99
CA SER A 884 15.70 3.35 10.53
C SER A 884 15.15 4.67 10.05
N SER A 885 14.40 4.65 8.93
CA SER A 885 13.69 5.81 8.41
C SER A 885 12.55 6.24 9.33
N MET A 886 12.19 7.51 9.28
CA MET A 886 10.97 7.99 9.89
C MET A 886 9.81 7.79 8.91
N ASN A 887 8.82 6.97 9.27
CA ASN A 887 7.67 6.65 8.43
C ASN A 887 6.35 6.89 9.19
N MET A 888 5.22 6.75 8.50
CA MET A 888 3.90 6.95 9.14
C MET A 888 3.70 6.07 10.37
N VAL A 889 4.17 4.82 10.34
CA VAL A 889 4.02 3.86 11.44
C VAL A 889 4.91 4.24 12.63
N SER A 890 6.16 4.69 12.37
CA SER A 890 7.05 5.19 13.43
C SER A 890 6.50 6.47 14.07
N MET A 891 5.83 7.36 13.29
CA MET A 891 5.15 8.53 13.83
C MET A 891 3.98 8.15 14.76
N MET A 892 3.27 7.07 14.47
CA MET A 892 2.28 6.52 15.40
C MET A 892 2.94 6.03 16.70
N GLY A 893 4.15 5.48 16.60
CA GLY A 893 4.96 5.12 17.77
C GLY A 893 5.19 6.29 18.74
N PHE A 894 5.39 7.51 18.22
CA PHE A 894 5.49 8.72 19.08
C PHE A 894 4.19 9.01 19.83
N LEU A 895 3.05 8.87 19.16
CA LEU A 895 1.75 9.10 19.81
C LEU A 895 1.47 8.04 20.89
N MET A 896 1.78 6.77 20.58
CA MET A 896 1.66 5.68 21.56
C MET A 896 2.56 5.87 22.76
N LEU A 897 3.80 6.27 22.53
CA LEU A 897 4.77 6.55 23.56
C LEU A 897 4.28 7.63 24.53
N MET A 898 3.57 8.66 24.03
CA MET A 898 2.98 9.68 24.89
C MET A 898 2.02 9.09 25.93
N GLY A 899 1.16 8.16 25.51
CA GLY A 899 0.22 7.48 26.42
C GLY A 899 0.92 6.70 27.54
N ILE A 900 2.00 5.99 27.18
CA ILE A 900 2.75 5.15 28.13
C ILE A 900 3.55 6.03 29.12
N VAL A 901 4.23 7.05 28.61
CA VAL A 901 5.15 7.89 29.41
C VAL A 901 4.41 8.79 30.37
N VAL A 902 3.27 9.34 29.95
CA VAL A 902 2.43 10.21 30.80
C VAL A 902 1.93 9.45 32.02
N ASN A 903 1.59 8.14 31.88
CA ASN A 903 1.16 7.31 33.00
C ASN A 903 2.21 7.25 34.13
N ASN A 904 3.48 7.05 33.80
CA ASN A 904 4.57 7.05 34.78
C ASN A 904 4.73 8.41 35.49
N GLY A 905 4.54 9.51 34.75
CA GLY A 905 4.56 10.87 35.26
C GLY A 905 3.40 11.15 36.21
N ILE A 906 2.18 10.72 35.91
CA ILE A 906 1.00 10.85 36.73
C ILE A 906 1.24 10.20 38.12
N LEU A 907 1.67 8.95 38.11
CA LEU A 907 1.90 8.16 39.33
C LEU A 907 3.01 8.76 40.18
N LEU A 908 4.04 9.34 39.58
CA LEU A 908 5.12 10.01 40.32
C LEU A 908 4.63 11.32 40.98
N VAL A 909 3.90 12.17 40.25
CA VAL A 909 3.35 13.42 40.78
C VAL A 909 2.33 13.18 41.90
N ASP A 910 1.47 12.17 41.72
CA ASP A 910 0.50 11.77 42.75
C ASP A 910 1.20 11.34 44.04
N THR A 911 2.25 10.52 43.94
CA THR A 911 3.04 10.11 45.10
C THR A 911 3.76 11.30 45.78
N ILE A 912 4.31 12.23 44.98
CA ILE A 912 4.92 13.46 45.51
C ILE A 912 3.87 14.28 46.29
N ASN A 913 2.64 14.40 45.74
CA ASN A 913 1.57 15.14 46.41
C ASN A 913 1.10 14.49 47.71
N GLN A 914 1.13 13.16 47.83
CA GLN A 914 0.83 12.40 49.04
C GLN A 914 1.93 12.59 50.09
N GLU A 915 3.20 12.37 49.74
CA GLU A 915 4.34 12.48 50.67
C GLU A 915 4.55 13.92 51.12
N ARG A 916 4.26 14.91 50.31
CA ARG A 916 4.34 16.33 50.69
C ARG A 916 3.43 16.74 51.82
N GLN A 917 2.39 15.97 52.15
CA GLN A 917 1.53 16.25 53.30
C GLN A 917 2.24 15.96 54.63
N ASN A 918 3.23 15.05 54.61
CA ASN A 918 3.88 14.50 55.78
C ASN A 918 5.31 15.03 55.98
N MET A 919 5.97 15.57 54.96
CA MET A 919 7.37 15.98 54.99
C MET A 919 7.68 17.21 54.12
N PRO A 920 8.86 17.89 54.32
CA PRO A 920 9.29 19.00 53.47
C PRO A 920 9.38 18.62 51.98
N LEU A 921 9.12 19.59 51.06
CA LEU A 921 9.04 19.33 49.63
C LEU A 921 10.29 18.62 49.03
N GLU A 922 11.50 19.05 49.42
CA GLU A 922 12.74 18.47 48.88
C GLU A 922 12.90 16.98 49.27
N ASP A 923 12.53 16.63 50.52
CA ASP A 923 12.56 15.26 51.02
C ASP A 923 11.39 14.43 50.42
N ALA A 924 10.22 15.03 50.24
CA ALA A 924 9.07 14.42 49.61
C ALA A 924 9.36 14.04 48.16
N LEU A 925 10.08 14.88 47.39
CA LEU A 925 10.51 14.59 46.02
C LEU A 925 11.45 13.37 45.96
N VAL A 926 12.39 13.29 46.91
CA VAL A 926 13.35 12.18 46.96
C VAL A 926 12.67 10.89 47.43
N GLU A 927 11.81 10.95 48.44
CA GLU A 927 11.13 9.76 48.95
C GLU A 927 10.10 9.20 47.98
N ALA A 928 9.31 10.05 47.34
CA ALA A 928 8.41 9.66 46.28
C ALA A 928 9.16 8.97 45.12
N GLY A 929 10.31 9.52 44.71
CA GLY A 929 11.16 8.91 43.70
C GLY A 929 11.66 7.51 44.11
N LYS A 930 12.07 7.32 45.37
CA LYS A 930 12.50 6.02 45.92
C LYS A 930 11.36 4.99 45.95
N ILE A 931 10.16 5.40 46.32
CA ILE A 931 8.97 4.54 46.38
C ILE A 931 8.60 4.08 44.97
N ARG A 932 8.66 4.99 44.00
CA ARG A 932 8.25 4.72 42.61
C ARG A 932 9.34 4.11 41.71
N LEU A 933 10.61 4.09 42.16
CA LEU A 933 11.73 3.58 41.36
C LEU A 933 11.53 2.14 40.90
N ARG A 934 11.16 1.24 41.84
CA ARG A 934 10.95 -0.20 41.54
C ARG A 934 9.78 -0.44 40.56
N PRO A 935 8.56 0.08 40.85
CA PRO A 935 7.43 -0.07 39.89
C PRO A 935 7.73 0.47 38.51
N ILE A 936 8.26 1.67 38.38
CA ILE A 936 8.54 2.30 37.08
C ILE A 936 9.61 1.51 36.29
N LEU A 937 10.69 1.06 36.95
CA LEU A 937 11.70 0.23 36.29
C LEU A 937 11.11 -1.12 35.85
N MET A 938 10.23 -1.72 36.66
CA MET A 938 9.61 -3.00 36.35
C MET A 938 8.70 -2.88 35.15
N THR A 939 7.79 -1.89 35.12
CA THR A 939 6.85 -1.70 33.98
C THR A 939 7.60 -1.32 32.71
N THR A 940 8.57 -0.41 32.79
CA THR A 940 9.36 0.00 31.62
C THR A 940 10.18 -1.16 31.04
N LEU A 941 10.86 -1.94 31.89
CA LEU A 941 11.69 -3.05 31.42
C LEU A 941 10.84 -4.17 30.84
N THR A 942 9.65 -4.42 31.44
CA THR A 942 8.69 -5.39 30.89
C THR A 942 8.20 -4.96 29.51
N THR A 943 7.84 -3.69 29.33
CA THR A 943 7.39 -3.14 28.04
C THR A 943 8.50 -3.18 27.00
N ILE A 944 9.73 -2.76 27.37
CA ILE A 944 10.88 -2.80 26.46
C ILE A 944 11.16 -4.23 25.98
N LEU A 945 11.26 -5.21 26.91
CA LEU A 945 11.56 -6.59 26.55
C LEU A 945 10.43 -7.28 25.79
N ALA A 946 9.18 -6.90 26.04
CA ALA A 946 8.05 -7.38 25.23
C ALA A 946 8.13 -6.91 23.78
N MET A 947 8.76 -5.75 23.51
CA MET A 947 8.90 -5.18 22.17
C MET A 947 10.22 -5.55 21.48
N VAL A 948 11.21 -6.10 22.20
CA VAL A 948 12.49 -6.53 21.61
C VAL A 948 12.30 -7.52 20.44
N PRO A 949 11.43 -8.53 20.52
CA PRO A 949 11.20 -9.43 19.40
C PRO A 949 10.71 -8.70 18.15
N MET A 950 9.76 -7.75 18.30
CA MET A 950 9.25 -6.94 17.20
C MET A 950 10.31 -6.00 16.60
N ALA A 951 11.24 -5.50 17.42
CA ALA A 951 12.27 -4.57 17.00
C ALA A 951 13.43 -5.24 16.21
N TRP A 952 13.84 -6.47 16.60
CA TRP A 952 15.05 -7.12 16.07
C TRP A 952 14.85 -8.49 15.43
N PHE A 953 13.72 -9.16 15.65
CA PHE A 953 13.46 -10.52 15.17
C PHE A 953 12.23 -10.61 14.25
N SER A 954 11.56 -9.48 13.97
CA SER A 954 10.46 -9.42 13.02
C SER A 954 11.00 -9.10 11.63
N ASP A 955 10.59 -9.85 10.63
CA ASP A 955 10.89 -9.58 9.22
C ASP A 955 10.11 -8.37 8.67
N ASN A 956 9.23 -7.79 9.50
CA ASN A 956 8.38 -6.66 9.13
C ASN A 956 8.99 -5.32 9.56
N GLU A 957 9.68 -4.64 8.64
CA GLU A 957 10.32 -3.34 8.89
C GLU A 957 9.32 -2.23 9.28
N MET A 958 8.08 -2.32 8.81
CA MET A 958 7.04 -1.36 9.14
C MET A 958 6.77 -1.31 10.66
N MET A 959 6.74 -2.47 11.32
CA MET A 959 6.53 -2.56 12.77
C MET A 959 7.80 -2.33 13.59
N SER A 960 8.98 -2.68 13.05
CA SER A 960 10.25 -2.53 13.76
C SER A 960 10.59 -1.05 14.03
N GLY A 961 10.33 -0.14 13.08
CA GLY A 961 10.52 1.30 13.24
C GLY A 961 9.70 1.87 14.41
N MET A 962 8.44 1.45 14.53
CA MET A 962 7.58 1.83 15.66
C MET A 962 8.11 1.29 16.99
N ALA A 963 8.56 0.03 17.03
CA ALA A 963 9.16 -0.56 18.22
C ALA A 963 10.42 0.18 18.66
N PHE A 964 11.30 0.58 17.74
CA PHE A 964 12.49 1.38 18.05
C PHE A 964 12.14 2.74 18.67
N VAL A 965 11.12 3.42 18.13
CA VAL A 965 10.62 4.69 18.70
C VAL A 965 10.17 4.51 20.13
N ILE A 966 9.39 3.46 20.40
CA ILE A 966 8.83 3.20 21.74
C ILE A 966 9.95 2.77 22.70
N ILE A 967 10.83 1.84 22.33
CA ILE A 967 11.96 1.38 23.15
C ILE A 967 12.87 2.55 23.50
N GLY A 968 13.33 3.31 22.49
CA GLY A 968 14.21 4.46 22.71
C GLY A 968 13.58 5.52 23.60
N GLY A 969 12.31 5.83 23.32
CA GLY A 969 11.56 6.80 24.10
C GLY A 969 11.31 6.38 25.54
N LEU A 970 11.00 5.11 25.79
CA LEU A 970 10.83 4.56 27.15
C LEU A 970 12.13 4.60 27.95
N VAL A 971 13.25 4.21 27.35
CA VAL A 971 14.58 4.27 28.02
C VAL A 971 14.88 5.70 28.43
N ALA A 972 14.78 6.66 27.52
CA ALA A 972 15.08 8.06 27.80
C ALA A 972 14.08 8.67 28.77
N SER A 973 12.78 8.46 28.59
CA SER A 973 11.76 9.00 29.46
C SER A 973 11.88 8.47 30.88
N THR A 974 12.14 7.18 31.08
CA THR A 974 12.29 6.60 32.42
C THR A 974 13.47 7.21 33.16
N LEU A 975 14.61 7.34 32.47
CA LEU A 975 15.81 7.96 33.10
C LEU A 975 15.60 9.46 33.37
N LEU A 976 15.11 10.18 32.36
CA LEU A 976 14.98 11.64 32.44
C LEU A 976 13.79 12.05 33.29
N CYS A 977 12.65 11.36 33.26
CA CYS A 977 11.52 11.67 34.15
C CYS A 977 11.87 11.47 35.63
N LEU A 978 12.48 10.33 35.98
CA LEU A 978 12.87 10.07 37.36
C LEU A 978 13.87 11.09 37.89
N LEU A 979 14.78 11.61 37.07
CA LEU A 979 15.85 12.52 37.43
C LEU A 979 15.46 14.00 37.29
N MET A 980 14.79 14.36 36.22
CA MET A 980 14.57 15.77 35.87
C MET A 980 13.19 16.29 36.26
N MET A 981 12.15 15.46 36.24
CA MET A 981 10.80 15.87 36.59
C MET A 981 10.68 16.39 38.05
N PRO A 982 11.29 15.77 39.05
CA PRO A 982 11.30 16.35 40.42
C PRO A 982 11.91 17.76 40.48
N THR A 983 12.90 18.03 39.60
CA THR A 983 13.51 19.38 39.48
C THR A 983 12.55 20.37 38.85
N PHE A 984 11.81 19.96 37.81
CA PHE A 984 10.77 20.79 37.19
C PHE A 984 9.61 21.04 38.18
N TYR A 985 9.21 20.03 38.95
CA TYR A 985 8.22 20.18 40.01
C TYR A 985 8.64 21.28 41.01
N LEU A 986 9.91 21.26 41.47
CA LEU A 986 10.46 22.25 42.40
C LEU A 986 10.48 23.69 41.79
N ILE A 987 10.73 23.82 40.48
CA ILE A 987 10.76 25.10 39.77
C ILE A 987 9.35 25.69 39.58
N LEU A 988 8.36 24.86 39.23
CA LEU A 988 7.00 25.27 38.90
C LEU A 988 6.11 25.46 40.14
N ASP A 989 6.49 24.90 41.33
CA ASP A 989 5.71 25.06 42.52
C ASP A 989 5.87 26.47 43.11
N ARG A 990 4.75 27.22 43.13
CA ARG A 990 4.68 28.60 43.66
C ARG A 990 4.29 28.66 45.13
N ARG A 991 3.80 27.56 45.76
CA ARG A 991 3.41 27.57 47.19
C ARG A 991 4.61 27.82 48.08
N GLU A 992 5.73 27.19 47.80
CA GLU A 992 6.98 27.41 48.52
C GLU A 992 7.49 28.85 48.40
N LYS A 993 7.33 29.49 47.24
CA LYS A 993 7.69 30.93 47.08
C LYS A 993 6.76 31.86 47.86
N ARG A 994 5.48 31.49 48.04
CA ARG A 994 4.54 32.25 48.87
C ARG A 994 4.84 32.06 50.37
N GLU A 995 5.17 30.87 50.82
CA GLU A 995 5.56 30.59 52.22
C GLU A 995 6.90 31.23 52.57
N LYS A 996 7.91 31.12 51.73
CA LYS A 996 9.19 31.84 51.91
C LYS A 996 9.00 33.37 51.87
N ARG A 997 8.07 33.91 51.09
CA ARG A 997 7.69 35.34 51.17
C ARG A 997 6.96 35.70 52.46
N LYS A 998 6.04 34.83 52.95
CA LYS A 998 5.35 35.05 54.24
C LYS A 998 6.30 34.94 55.43
N SER A 999 7.21 33.98 55.41
CA SER A 999 8.22 33.83 56.46
C SER A 999 9.25 34.96 56.47
N ARG A 1000 9.64 35.46 55.27
CA ARG A 1000 10.50 36.67 55.15
C ARG A 1000 9.77 37.94 55.59
N ARG A 1001 8.46 38.08 55.33
CA ARG A 1001 7.64 39.17 55.85
C ARG A 1001 7.51 39.08 57.39
N ARG A 1002 7.20 37.93 57.97
CA ARG A 1002 7.17 37.71 59.42
C ARG A 1002 8.53 38.03 60.10
N LYS A 1003 9.65 37.52 59.55
CA LYS A 1003 10.99 37.84 60.04
C LYS A 1003 11.37 39.33 59.81
N LYS A 1004 10.75 40.03 58.92
CA LYS A 1004 10.95 41.47 58.77
C LYS A 1004 10.09 42.24 59.78
N GLU A 1005 8.84 41.81 59.97
CA GLU A 1005 7.95 42.37 60.99
C GLU A 1005 8.47 42.10 62.40
N GLU A 1006 9.10 40.94 62.74
CA GLU A 1006 9.78 40.64 63.98
C GLU A 1006 11.12 41.37 64.14
N LYS A 1007 11.72 41.95 63.16
CA LYS A 1007 12.91 42.82 63.26
C LYS A 1007 12.59 44.30 63.34
N ASP A 1008 11.40 44.68 62.93
CA ASP A 1008 10.92 46.06 62.95
C ASP A 1008 10.03 46.32 64.19
N THR A 1009 9.77 45.31 65.06
CA THR A 1009 9.27 45.35 66.43
C THR A 1009 10.42 45.06 67.38
#